data_ff17fda98dfacdcafa03b37b3c0c9a3e
#
_entry.id   ff17fda98dfacdcafa03b37b3c0c9a3e
#
_cell.length_a   1.000
_cell.length_b   1.000
_cell.length_c   1.000
_cell.angle_alpha   90.00
_cell.angle_beta   90.00
_cell.angle_gamma   90.00
#
_symmetry.space_group_name_H-M   'P 1'
#
loop_
_entity.id
_entity.type
_entity.pdbx_description
1 polymer ?
#
loop_
_entity_poly.entity_id
_entity_poly.type
_entity_poly.pdbx_seq_one_letter_code
_entity_poly.pdbx_strand_id
1 'polypeptide(L)'
;MAKAPKRPQPTGLPSREQILRFIEDSPGAVGKREIAKHFALRGADKIALKALLKDMTDEGVVDMAPGRAFHKHGGLPKVTVLRVAAVEGDTVWAVPDRWEGSGPAPRLRVMEKGRKSALGVGDRILARTEERGTGHVAHPMKKLQSGGESVIGVLVADTGPGGKPMTWLRPADKRARFDFAVADMGDAAIGDLVRAELSGRGPATKARVIDRIGDPFAPRSLSMIAIAKHDIPHVFGDETLAEAERAATLPLTPEGREDLRDLPIVAIDPADARDHDDAVWAIPDEDPGNKGGWKAIVAIADVSYYVRPDGALDREARRRGNSVYFPDRVVPMLPETLSAGVCSLKAGQDRAAMACHLTVDKHGKVTSWRFTRALVRLRANIAYERAQAMIDAILPGTGRGTSEAGGGAPSGKHSAETSREPPVPLHHPADGSPPPAGEDILPALQNLWGCWTLLAKARAVRSPLDLDLPERQVILDAQGSIAEIRVRERLDAHRLIEDYMIAANVAAAKALEAKKSPVMYRIHEPPSREKLVSLKEYLESFEQSFALGQVITPAVFNRLIDGFSGDDRLPEIMEAILRSQTQAYYGPANAGHFGLALGSYAHFTSPIRRYADLLVHRALVDSYRLEVPGKPKGLPERSGLGEADQKGFSRIGEAISGLERRAMEAERETVDRYVAAYLAGKVGEIVPARITGVQPFGFFATVDGLGGDGLVPVSMLGSERFFYDEAARTLDSEHGRVSYSVGQRLDLRLMEANPVSGALRFELPDAPEGGFRNRPPRRDGVKKAGKHAVGKRGRPGNIRHQGKRR
;
A
#
# COMPACT_ATOMS: atom_id res chain seq x y z
N MET A 1 31.58 -0.34 -62.17
CA MET A 1 31.80 -0.09 -60.72
C MET A 1 32.87 -1.09 -60.25
N ALA A 2 34.06 -0.59 -59.98
CA ALA A 2 35.21 -1.40 -59.60
C ALA A 2 35.12 -1.82 -58.13
N LYS A 3 35.32 -3.11 -57.85
CA LYS A 3 35.38 -3.66 -56.49
C LYS A 3 36.62 -3.09 -55.79
N ALA A 4 36.41 -2.48 -54.62
CA ALA A 4 37.50 -2.01 -53.76
C ALA A 4 38.43 -3.18 -53.37
N PRO A 5 39.75 -2.98 -53.25
CA PRO A 5 40.71 -4.01 -52.99
C PRO A 5 40.49 -4.56 -51.52
N LYS A 6 40.42 -5.89 -51.41
CA LYS A 6 40.42 -6.57 -50.11
C LYS A 6 41.76 -6.31 -49.41
N ARG A 7 41.69 -5.70 -48.21
CA ARG A 7 42.81 -5.61 -47.27
C ARG A 7 43.37 -7.02 -47.00
N PRO A 8 44.68 -7.20 -46.98
CA PRO A 8 45.29 -8.48 -46.63
C PRO A 8 44.94 -8.89 -45.21
N GLN A 9 44.42 -10.09 -45.03
CA GLN A 9 44.10 -10.64 -43.70
C GLN A 9 45.39 -11.11 -43.03
N PRO A 10 45.63 -10.76 -41.74
CA PRO A 10 46.80 -11.25 -41.01
C PRO A 10 46.67 -12.76 -40.81
N THR A 11 47.71 -13.49 -41.17
CA THR A 11 47.85 -14.93 -40.93
C THR A 11 48.62 -15.16 -39.64
N GLY A 12 47.96 -15.79 -38.65
CA GLY A 12 48.54 -16.12 -37.33
C GLY A 12 47.65 -15.68 -36.14
N LEU A 13 48.06 -16.05 -34.95
CA LEU A 13 47.36 -15.62 -33.70
C LEU A 13 47.44 -14.10 -33.56
N PRO A 14 46.32 -13.38 -33.43
CA PRO A 14 46.33 -11.94 -33.28
C PRO A 14 46.99 -11.53 -31.95
N SER A 15 47.64 -10.35 -31.97
CA SER A 15 48.16 -9.77 -30.73
C SER A 15 47.04 -9.33 -29.81
N ARG A 16 47.33 -9.17 -28.49
CA ARG A 16 46.39 -8.66 -27.48
C ARG A 16 45.78 -7.31 -27.92
N GLU A 17 46.58 -6.41 -28.45
CA GLU A 17 46.16 -5.10 -28.94
C GLU A 17 45.21 -5.20 -30.14
N GLN A 18 45.45 -6.15 -31.04
CA GLN A 18 44.54 -6.36 -32.17
C GLN A 18 43.19 -6.92 -31.75
N ILE A 19 43.15 -7.80 -30.73
CA ILE A 19 41.92 -8.31 -30.16
C ILE A 19 41.15 -7.18 -29.44
N LEU A 20 41.84 -6.35 -28.65
CA LEU A 20 41.25 -5.22 -27.97
C LEU A 20 40.62 -4.24 -28.96
N ARG A 21 41.36 -3.82 -30.01
CA ARG A 21 40.82 -2.93 -31.05
C ARG A 21 39.59 -3.53 -31.72
N PHE A 22 39.63 -4.82 -32.03
CA PHE A 22 38.47 -5.48 -32.61
C PHE A 22 37.25 -5.50 -31.66
N ILE A 23 37.50 -5.72 -30.39
CA ILE A 23 36.42 -5.64 -29.35
C ILE A 23 35.92 -4.20 -29.22
N GLU A 24 36.79 -3.20 -29.21
CA GLU A 24 36.45 -1.78 -29.13
C GLU A 24 35.67 -1.30 -30.37
N ASP A 25 36.09 -1.68 -31.58
CA ASP A 25 35.42 -1.27 -32.84
C ASP A 25 34.12 -2.04 -33.09
N SER A 26 33.80 -3.03 -32.27
CA SER A 26 32.59 -3.85 -32.42
C SER A 26 31.38 -3.22 -31.71
N PRO A 27 30.22 -3.12 -32.36
CA PRO A 27 29.03 -2.48 -31.79
C PRO A 27 28.40 -3.25 -30.60
N GLY A 28 29.16 -4.12 -29.96
CA GLY A 28 28.70 -4.86 -28.76
C GLY A 28 29.64 -6.02 -28.39
N ALA A 29 29.30 -6.68 -27.29
CA ALA A 29 30.08 -7.82 -26.80
C ALA A 29 30.31 -8.88 -27.89
N VAL A 30 31.52 -9.27 -28.08
CA VAL A 30 31.98 -10.13 -29.22
C VAL A 30 32.26 -11.52 -28.73
N GLY A 31 31.65 -12.52 -29.36
CA GLY A 31 31.88 -13.92 -29.03
C GLY A 31 33.21 -14.43 -29.57
N LYS A 32 33.81 -15.41 -28.86
CA LYS A 32 35.04 -16.08 -29.28
C LYS A 32 35.01 -16.58 -30.75
N ARG A 33 33.84 -17.01 -31.23
CA ARG A 33 33.65 -17.45 -32.62
C ARG A 33 33.76 -16.29 -33.61
N GLU A 34 33.31 -15.12 -33.23
CA GLU A 34 33.36 -13.89 -34.05
C GLU A 34 34.79 -13.37 -34.15
N ILE A 35 35.53 -13.36 -33.02
CA ILE A 35 36.96 -13.03 -33.00
C ILE A 35 37.73 -14.00 -33.89
N ALA A 36 37.52 -15.32 -33.71
CA ALA A 36 38.18 -16.31 -34.56
C ALA A 36 37.83 -16.19 -36.05
N LYS A 37 36.61 -15.78 -36.38
CA LYS A 37 36.17 -15.54 -37.77
C LYS A 37 36.81 -14.27 -38.36
N HIS A 38 36.88 -13.18 -37.58
CA HIS A 38 37.50 -11.93 -38.00
C HIS A 38 38.97 -12.10 -38.34
N PHE A 39 39.73 -12.83 -37.51
CA PHE A 39 41.15 -13.09 -37.69
C PHE A 39 41.44 -14.38 -38.51
N ALA A 40 40.41 -14.98 -39.12
CA ALA A 40 40.50 -16.19 -39.95
C ALA A 40 41.23 -17.39 -39.32
N LEU A 41 41.14 -17.55 -37.98
CA LEU A 41 41.84 -18.58 -37.20
C LEU A 41 41.27 -19.97 -37.44
N ARG A 42 42.16 -20.97 -37.59
CA ARG A 42 41.79 -22.37 -37.84
C ARG A 42 42.56 -23.33 -36.88
N GLY A 43 41.99 -24.51 -36.63
CA GLY A 43 42.68 -25.58 -35.90
C GLY A 43 43.21 -25.17 -34.51
N ALA A 44 44.51 -25.36 -34.32
CA ALA A 44 45.22 -25.10 -33.05
C ALA A 44 45.16 -23.63 -32.61
N ASP A 45 45.07 -22.67 -33.56
CA ASP A 45 45.02 -21.24 -33.25
C ASP A 45 43.77 -20.85 -32.49
N LYS A 46 42.66 -21.58 -32.66
CA LYS A 46 41.41 -21.34 -31.86
C LYS A 46 41.57 -21.76 -30.39
N ILE A 47 42.47 -22.74 -30.13
CA ILE A 47 42.79 -23.18 -28.78
C ILE A 47 43.66 -22.11 -28.11
N ALA A 48 44.66 -21.61 -28.83
CA ALA A 48 45.54 -20.54 -28.38
C ALA A 48 44.78 -19.23 -28.15
N LEU A 49 43.82 -18.86 -29.03
CA LEU A 49 42.91 -17.74 -28.80
C LEU A 49 42.10 -17.91 -27.50
N LYS A 50 41.67 -19.14 -27.18
CA LYS A 50 40.92 -19.39 -25.90
C LYS A 50 41.77 -19.13 -24.67
N ALA A 51 43.02 -19.54 -24.70
CA ALA A 51 43.99 -19.28 -23.64
C ALA A 51 44.23 -17.76 -23.49
N LEU A 52 44.53 -17.11 -24.61
CA LEU A 52 44.81 -15.67 -24.66
C LEU A 52 43.65 -14.83 -24.16
N LEU A 53 42.41 -15.14 -24.55
CA LEU A 53 41.21 -14.44 -24.06
C LEU A 53 40.94 -14.71 -22.56
N LYS A 54 41.30 -15.89 -22.05
CA LYS A 54 41.24 -16.19 -20.64
C LYS A 54 42.24 -15.34 -19.86
N ASP A 55 43.52 -15.31 -20.34
CA ASP A 55 44.53 -14.50 -19.69
C ASP A 55 44.16 -13.01 -19.66
N MET A 56 43.64 -12.49 -20.77
CA MET A 56 43.18 -11.10 -20.85
C MET A 56 41.98 -10.81 -19.90
N THR A 57 41.16 -11.81 -19.65
CA THR A 57 40.03 -11.67 -18.65
C THR A 57 40.56 -11.77 -17.22
N ASP A 58 41.45 -12.70 -16.94
CA ASP A 58 42.10 -12.90 -15.64
C ASP A 58 42.97 -11.68 -15.26
N GLU A 59 43.53 -10.98 -16.22
CA GLU A 59 44.29 -9.72 -16.08
C GLU A 59 43.37 -8.47 -16.02
N GLY A 60 42.05 -8.62 -16.20
CA GLY A 60 41.08 -7.50 -16.17
C GLY A 60 41.16 -6.58 -17.40
N VAL A 61 41.72 -7.00 -18.49
CA VAL A 61 41.87 -6.22 -19.74
C VAL A 61 40.59 -6.27 -20.58
N VAL A 62 39.85 -7.37 -20.49
CA VAL A 62 38.51 -7.54 -21.09
C VAL A 62 37.56 -8.21 -20.12
N ASP A 63 36.30 -7.81 -20.15
CA ASP A 63 35.25 -8.40 -19.34
C ASP A 63 34.47 -9.45 -20.12
N MET A 64 34.05 -10.51 -19.42
CA MET A 64 33.24 -11.58 -19.99
C MET A 64 31.76 -11.39 -19.66
N ALA A 65 30.96 -11.06 -20.66
CA ALA A 65 29.51 -10.94 -20.54
C ALA A 65 28.79 -12.31 -20.42
N PRO A 66 27.55 -12.37 -19.94
CA PRO A 66 26.71 -13.56 -20.00
C PRO A 66 26.61 -14.10 -21.42
N GLY A 67 26.88 -15.41 -21.61
CA GLY A 67 26.96 -16.02 -22.93
C GLY A 67 28.40 -16.19 -23.49
N ARG A 68 29.42 -15.90 -22.67
CA ARG A 68 30.84 -16.00 -23.02
C ARG A 68 31.27 -15.08 -24.16
N ALA A 69 30.67 -13.89 -24.23
CA ALA A 69 31.10 -12.80 -25.11
C ALA A 69 32.02 -11.84 -24.32
N PHE A 70 32.92 -11.13 -25.03
CA PHE A 70 33.93 -10.24 -24.46
C PHE A 70 33.61 -8.80 -24.83
N HIS A 71 33.86 -7.87 -23.91
CA HIS A 71 33.75 -6.43 -24.11
C HIS A 71 34.92 -5.72 -23.43
N LYS A 72 35.13 -4.44 -23.75
CA LYS A 72 36.20 -3.64 -23.14
C LYS A 72 35.95 -3.51 -21.64
N HIS A 73 37.01 -3.62 -20.85
CA HIS A 73 36.91 -3.37 -19.39
C HIS A 73 36.42 -1.95 -19.12
N GLY A 74 35.40 -1.84 -18.26
CA GLY A 74 34.79 -0.55 -17.88
C GLY A 74 33.73 -0.02 -18.85
N GLY A 75 33.29 -0.78 -19.86
CA GLY A 75 32.14 -0.46 -20.69
C GLY A 75 30.80 -0.92 -20.03
N LEU A 76 29.69 -0.25 -20.39
CA LEU A 76 28.35 -0.68 -19.97
C LEU A 76 27.95 -1.99 -20.66
N PRO A 77 27.64 -3.07 -19.91
CA PRO A 77 27.11 -4.29 -20.51
C PRO A 77 25.80 -4.03 -21.23
N LYS A 78 25.53 -4.69 -22.36
CA LYS A 78 24.25 -4.54 -23.10
C LYS A 78 23.01 -4.83 -22.28
N VAL A 79 23.10 -5.63 -21.24
CA VAL A 79 22.04 -5.88 -20.25
C VAL A 79 22.69 -5.81 -18.88
N THR A 80 22.25 -4.88 -18.07
CA THR A 80 22.80 -4.68 -16.73
C THR A 80 21.72 -4.26 -15.75
N VAL A 81 22.02 -4.37 -14.46
CA VAL A 81 21.17 -3.84 -13.40
C VAL A 81 21.51 -2.37 -13.20
N LEU A 82 20.50 -1.53 -13.30
CA LEU A 82 20.58 -0.10 -13.06
C LEU A 82 19.78 0.26 -11.83
N ARG A 83 20.24 1.27 -11.11
CA ARG A 83 19.52 1.91 -10.01
C ARG A 83 19.08 3.30 -10.45
N VAL A 84 17.81 3.62 -10.25
CA VAL A 84 17.26 4.95 -10.52
C VAL A 84 17.91 5.96 -9.59
N ALA A 85 18.63 6.93 -10.16
CA ALA A 85 19.37 7.95 -9.40
C ALA A 85 18.58 9.25 -9.27
N ALA A 86 17.80 9.61 -10.29
CA ALA A 86 16.96 10.82 -10.28
C ALA A 86 15.74 10.65 -11.18
N VAL A 87 14.68 11.37 -10.85
CA VAL A 87 13.47 11.51 -11.65
C VAL A 87 13.24 13.00 -11.85
N GLU A 88 13.39 13.47 -13.09
CA GLU A 88 13.26 14.88 -13.47
C GLU A 88 12.08 15.04 -14.46
N GLY A 89 10.91 15.43 -13.94
CA GLY A 89 9.67 15.41 -14.73
C GLY A 89 9.38 14.00 -15.25
N ASP A 90 9.19 13.85 -16.56
CA ASP A 90 8.97 12.55 -17.22
C ASP A 90 10.26 11.81 -17.58
N THR A 91 11.41 12.33 -17.19
CA THR A 91 12.71 11.71 -17.50
C THR A 91 13.25 10.99 -16.27
N VAL A 92 13.48 9.69 -16.40
CA VAL A 92 14.14 8.87 -15.39
C VAL A 92 15.60 8.74 -15.73
N TRP A 93 16.45 9.02 -14.77
CA TRP A 93 17.87 8.83 -14.84
C TRP A 93 18.29 7.66 -13.94
N ALA A 94 19.07 6.74 -14.48
CA ALA A 94 19.61 5.61 -13.73
C ALA A 94 21.12 5.51 -13.89
N VAL A 95 21.76 4.89 -12.93
CA VAL A 95 23.19 4.57 -12.94
C VAL A 95 23.37 3.06 -12.79
N PRO A 96 24.47 2.46 -13.26
CA PRO A 96 24.76 1.07 -12.96
C PRO A 96 24.73 0.80 -11.46
N ASP A 97 24.07 -0.27 -11.05
CA ASP A 97 23.97 -0.65 -9.63
C ASP A 97 25.34 -1.05 -9.04
N ARG A 98 26.22 -1.59 -9.91
CA ARG A 98 27.64 -1.81 -9.63
C ARG A 98 28.43 -1.21 -10.79
N TRP A 99 29.38 -0.33 -10.48
CA TRP A 99 30.25 0.30 -11.44
C TRP A 99 31.70 0.02 -11.08
N GLU A 100 32.41 -0.70 -11.97
CA GLU A 100 33.79 -1.09 -11.80
C GLU A 100 34.72 -0.39 -12.83
N GLY A 101 34.17 0.57 -13.58
CA GLY A 101 34.94 1.33 -14.57
C GLY A 101 35.77 2.47 -13.96
N SER A 102 36.87 2.84 -14.68
CA SER A 102 37.70 3.99 -14.30
C SER A 102 36.94 5.29 -14.59
N GLY A 103 36.37 5.93 -13.55
CA GLY A 103 35.66 7.21 -13.66
C GLY A 103 34.28 7.18 -13.01
N PRO A 104 33.52 8.31 -13.04
CA PRO A 104 32.19 8.36 -12.51
C PRO A 104 31.23 7.45 -13.28
N ALA A 105 30.31 6.81 -12.57
CA ALA A 105 29.31 5.95 -13.18
C ALA A 105 28.47 6.74 -14.21
N PRO A 106 28.29 6.19 -15.44
CA PRO A 106 27.52 6.88 -16.46
C PRO A 106 26.04 7.00 -16.09
N ARG A 107 25.46 8.16 -16.34
CA ARG A 107 24.03 8.39 -16.23
C ARG A 107 23.32 7.95 -17.49
N LEU A 108 22.32 7.08 -17.35
CA LEU A 108 21.53 6.56 -18.46
C LEU A 108 20.11 7.13 -18.39
N ARG A 109 19.62 7.61 -19.53
CA ARG A 109 18.21 7.97 -19.65
C ARG A 109 17.37 6.71 -19.81
N VAL A 110 16.40 6.49 -18.92
CA VAL A 110 15.50 5.33 -18.96
C VAL A 110 14.35 5.61 -19.92
N MET A 111 14.17 4.74 -20.93
CA MET A 111 13.11 4.84 -21.92
C MET A 111 11.96 3.89 -21.54
N GLU A 112 10.96 4.41 -20.83
CA GLU A 112 9.78 3.64 -20.46
C GLU A 112 8.84 3.50 -21.67
N LYS A 113 8.43 2.26 -21.96
CA LYS A 113 7.40 1.95 -22.96
C LYS A 113 6.13 1.50 -22.22
N GLY A 114 5.13 2.40 -22.15
CA GLY A 114 3.79 2.08 -21.68
C GLY A 114 3.60 2.09 -20.16
N ARG A 115 2.35 2.10 -19.72
CA ARG A 115 1.83 2.31 -18.36
C ARG A 115 2.10 1.21 -17.32
N LYS A 116 3.16 0.44 -17.42
CA LYS A 116 3.45 -0.63 -16.45
C LYS A 116 4.52 -0.20 -15.45
N SER A 117 4.10 0.29 -14.30
CA SER A 117 4.84 0.67 -13.09
C SER A 117 5.83 1.85 -13.26
N ALA A 118 5.49 2.99 -12.68
CA ALA A 118 6.39 4.12 -12.55
C ALA A 118 7.65 3.75 -11.75
N LEU A 119 8.81 4.22 -12.22
CA LEU A 119 10.09 4.04 -11.56
C LEU A 119 10.36 5.23 -10.63
N GLY A 120 10.60 4.96 -9.35
CA GLY A 120 11.02 5.94 -8.34
C GLY A 120 12.53 5.94 -8.11
N VAL A 121 13.05 7.01 -7.49
CA VAL A 121 14.46 7.07 -7.06
C VAL A 121 14.76 5.92 -6.10
N GLY A 122 15.86 5.20 -6.35
CA GLY A 122 16.25 4.01 -5.59
C GLY A 122 15.79 2.68 -6.22
N ASP A 123 14.82 2.70 -7.13
CA ASP A 123 14.38 1.49 -7.83
C ASP A 123 15.50 0.85 -8.64
N ARG A 124 15.55 -0.48 -8.60
CA ARG A 124 16.48 -1.28 -9.40
C ARG A 124 15.75 -1.88 -10.58
N ILE A 125 16.38 -1.79 -11.75
CA ILE A 125 15.83 -2.32 -12.99
C ILE A 125 16.86 -3.17 -13.71
N LEU A 126 16.45 -4.31 -14.22
CA LEU A 126 17.20 -4.98 -15.28
C LEU A 126 16.87 -4.27 -16.58
N ALA A 127 17.84 -3.69 -17.23
CA ALA A 127 17.63 -2.91 -18.45
C ALA A 127 18.64 -3.30 -19.54
N ARG A 128 18.18 -3.19 -20.77
CA ARG A 128 19.06 -3.22 -21.95
C ARG A 128 19.60 -1.81 -22.17
N THR A 129 20.91 -1.67 -22.25
CA THR A 129 21.60 -0.40 -22.49
C THR A 129 21.92 -0.23 -23.96
N GLU A 130 21.89 1.00 -24.44
CA GLU A 130 22.21 1.39 -25.81
C GLU A 130 22.94 2.73 -25.77
N GLU A 131 24.05 2.84 -26.52
CA GLU A 131 24.70 4.13 -26.73
C GLU A 131 23.94 4.92 -27.79
N ARG A 132 23.65 6.19 -27.49
CA ARG A 132 22.93 7.07 -28.41
C ARG A 132 23.60 8.46 -28.43
N GLY A 133 24.36 8.72 -29.49
CA GLY A 133 25.15 9.95 -29.58
C GLY A 133 26.26 9.99 -28.52
N THR A 134 26.31 11.05 -27.73
CA THR A 134 27.28 11.22 -26.62
C THR A 134 26.75 10.67 -25.27
N GLY A 135 25.58 10.01 -25.23
CA GLY A 135 24.94 9.54 -24.00
C GLY A 135 24.49 8.09 -24.08
N HIS A 136 23.99 7.59 -22.96
CA HIS A 136 23.50 6.21 -22.83
C HIS A 136 21.99 6.20 -22.54
N VAL A 137 21.28 5.25 -23.14
CA VAL A 137 19.84 5.02 -22.92
C VAL A 137 19.63 3.63 -22.35
N ALA A 138 18.68 3.49 -21.46
CA ALA A 138 18.31 2.21 -20.87
C ALA A 138 16.86 1.87 -21.21
N HIS A 139 16.63 0.67 -21.70
CA HIS A 139 15.31 0.11 -21.95
C HIS A 139 14.95 -0.88 -20.85
N PRO A 140 14.03 -0.56 -19.93
CA PRO A 140 13.67 -1.46 -18.84
C PRO A 140 13.09 -2.76 -19.38
N MET A 141 13.60 -3.86 -18.89
CA MET A 141 13.09 -5.21 -19.17
C MET A 141 12.26 -5.74 -18.00
N LYS A 142 12.71 -5.46 -16.77
CA LYS A 142 12.06 -5.89 -15.53
C LYS A 142 12.45 -4.95 -14.40
N LYS A 143 11.47 -4.52 -13.59
CA LYS A 143 11.73 -3.89 -12.29
C LYS A 143 12.20 -5.00 -11.34
N LEU A 144 13.37 -4.80 -10.73
CA LEU A 144 13.90 -5.69 -9.71
C LEU A 144 13.46 -5.17 -8.35
N GLN A 145 13.22 -6.08 -7.42
CA GLN A 145 13.03 -5.68 -6.03
C GLN A 145 14.32 -5.05 -5.50
N SER A 146 14.21 -4.08 -4.63
CA SER A 146 15.32 -3.33 -4.06
C SER A 146 16.24 -4.27 -3.26
N GLY A 147 17.49 -4.42 -3.68
CA GLY A 147 18.46 -5.34 -3.06
C GLY A 147 18.48 -6.74 -3.68
N GLY A 148 19.50 -7.55 -3.41
CA GLY A 148 19.41 -9.01 -3.53
C GLY A 148 18.17 -9.45 -2.76
N GLU A 149 17.47 -10.50 -3.21
CA GLU A 149 16.22 -10.95 -2.60
C GLU A 149 16.40 -11.01 -1.08
N SER A 150 16.01 -9.94 -0.37
CA SER A 150 16.18 -9.85 1.07
C SER A 150 14.94 -10.46 1.72
N VAL A 151 15.18 -11.29 2.72
CA VAL A 151 14.14 -11.96 3.49
C VAL A 151 14.27 -11.56 4.95
N ILE A 152 13.14 -11.24 5.56
CA ILE A 152 13.03 -11.07 7.01
C ILE A 152 12.64 -12.42 7.60
N GLY A 153 13.29 -12.83 8.67
CA GLY A 153 12.99 -14.10 9.33
C GLY A 153 13.68 -14.23 10.68
N VAL A 154 13.35 -15.30 11.36
CA VAL A 154 13.93 -15.65 12.66
C VAL A 154 15.01 -16.72 12.47
N LEU A 155 16.15 -16.54 13.14
CA LEU A 155 17.21 -17.53 13.18
C LEU A 155 16.81 -18.68 14.11
N VAL A 156 16.77 -19.90 13.59
CA VAL A 156 16.43 -21.10 14.35
C VAL A 156 17.53 -22.14 14.22
N ALA A 157 17.80 -22.87 15.33
CA ALA A 157 18.67 -24.04 15.31
C ALA A 157 17.83 -25.27 14.96
N ASP A 158 18.25 -26.04 13.96
CA ASP A 158 17.62 -27.30 13.60
C ASP A 158 18.67 -28.27 13.04
N THR A 159 18.30 -29.53 12.88
CA THR A 159 19.16 -30.54 12.29
C THR A 159 19.13 -30.46 10.76
N GLY A 160 20.30 -30.25 10.18
CA GLY A 160 20.49 -30.27 8.73
C GLY A 160 20.64 -31.70 8.15
N PRO A 161 20.83 -31.81 6.85
CA PRO A 161 21.08 -33.06 6.18
C PRO A 161 22.29 -33.81 6.81
N GLY A 162 22.07 -35.03 7.24
CA GLY A 162 23.09 -35.85 7.91
C GLY A 162 23.18 -35.67 9.43
N GLY A 163 22.17 -35.06 10.09
CA GLY A 163 22.08 -34.97 11.56
C GLY A 163 23.01 -33.93 12.21
N LYS A 164 23.62 -33.03 11.40
CA LYS A 164 24.50 -31.98 11.93
C LYS A 164 23.66 -30.75 12.33
N PRO A 165 23.96 -30.12 13.49
CA PRO A 165 23.28 -28.87 13.85
C PRO A 165 23.60 -27.80 12.80
N MET A 166 22.57 -27.14 12.33
CA MET A 166 22.66 -26.05 11.36
C MET A 166 21.72 -24.92 11.79
N THR A 167 22.09 -23.69 11.39
CA THR A 167 21.24 -22.53 11.57
C THR A 167 20.40 -22.30 10.32
N TRP A 168 19.13 -22.08 10.53
CA TRP A 168 18.15 -21.80 9.47
C TRP A 168 17.54 -20.43 9.69
N LEU A 169 17.22 -19.75 8.59
CA LEU A 169 16.39 -18.57 8.59
C LEU A 169 14.96 -19.01 8.27
N ARG A 170 14.05 -18.86 9.24
CA ARG A 170 12.61 -19.07 9.09
C ARG A 170 11.97 -17.77 8.67
N PRO A 171 11.45 -17.66 7.42
CA PRO A 171 10.87 -16.41 6.93
C PRO A 171 9.66 -15.95 7.72
N ALA A 172 9.53 -14.63 7.90
CA ALA A 172 8.36 -13.98 8.47
C ALA A 172 7.18 -13.88 7.49
N ASP A 173 7.36 -14.22 6.23
CA ASP A 173 6.29 -14.24 5.23
C ASP A 173 5.55 -15.58 5.27
N LYS A 174 4.24 -15.55 5.59
CA LYS A 174 3.38 -16.75 5.62
C LYS A 174 3.28 -17.50 4.28
N ARG A 175 3.67 -16.87 3.17
CA ARG A 175 3.72 -17.47 1.82
C ARG A 175 5.01 -18.25 1.56
N ALA A 176 6.03 -18.08 2.40
CA ALA A 176 7.29 -18.82 2.28
C ALA A 176 7.06 -20.30 2.56
N ARG A 177 7.59 -21.15 1.66
CA ARG A 177 7.39 -22.60 1.74
C ARG A 177 8.55 -23.35 2.40
N PHE A 178 9.70 -22.68 2.55
CA PHE A 178 10.96 -23.29 2.98
C PHE A 178 11.74 -22.35 3.89
N ASP A 179 12.43 -22.93 4.86
CA ASP A 179 13.47 -22.26 5.63
C ASP A 179 14.76 -22.22 4.79
N PHE A 180 15.59 -21.20 4.98
CA PHE A 180 16.86 -21.03 4.25
C PHE A 180 18.05 -21.36 5.15
N ALA A 181 18.98 -22.16 4.65
CA ALA A 181 20.23 -22.43 5.38
C ALA A 181 21.05 -21.13 5.52
N VAL A 182 21.50 -20.81 6.72
CA VAL A 182 22.28 -19.61 7.02
C VAL A 182 23.74 -19.86 6.75
N ALA A 183 24.34 -19.05 5.88
CA ALA A 183 25.77 -19.11 5.58
C ALA A 183 26.61 -18.23 6.50
N ASP A 184 26.03 -17.12 6.97
CA ASP A 184 26.67 -16.14 7.83
C ASP A 184 25.61 -15.46 8.70
N MET A 185 25.81 -15.48 10.01
CA MET A 185 24.88 -14.89 11.00
C MET A 185 25.26 -13.45 11.38
N GLY A 186 26.47 -13.00 11.03
CA GLY A 186 26.97 -11.72 11.55
C GLY A 186 26.96 -11.70 13.08
N ASP A 187 26.50 -10.59 13.64
CA ASP A 187 26.39 -10.38 15.12
C ASP A 187 25.06 -10.89 15.70
N ALA A 188 24.23 -11.57 14.91
CA ALA A 188 22.93 -12.04 15.38
C ALA A 188 23.04 -13.43 16.05
N ALA A 189 22.13 -13.68 17.01
CA ALA A 189 22.01 -14.93 17.74
C ALA A 189 20.81 -15.75 17.28
N ILE A 190 20.79 -17.05 17.62
CA ILE A 190 19.61 -17.89 17.42
C ILE A 190 18.45 -17.32 18.25
N GLY A 191 17.30 -17.22 17.63
CA GLY A 191 16.11 -16.55 18.17
C GLY A 191 15.93 -15.11 17.69
N ASP A 192 16.98 -14.46 17.18
CA ASP A 192 16.85 -13.10 16.68
C ASP A 192 16.06 -13.01 15.37
N LEU A 193 15.27 -11.95 15.28
CA LEU A 193 14.68 -11.48 14.05
C LEU A 193 15.73 -10.71 13.24
N VAL A 194 15.93 -11.12 12.00
CA VAL A 194 16.99 -10.57 11.16
C VAL A 194 16.49 -10.27 9.74
N ARG A 195 17.20 -9.37 9.08
CA ARG A 195 17.13 -9.20 7.63
C ARG A 195 18.32 -9.94 7.02
N ALA A 196 18.07 -10.79 6.06
CA ALA A 196 19.10 -11.55 5.37
C ALA A 196 18.98 -11.43 3.87
N GLU A 197 20.11 -11.43 3.17
CA GLU A 197 20.19 -11.48 1.71
C GLU A 197 20.29 -12.93 1.26
N LEU A 198 19.47 -13.29 0.25
CA LEU A 198 19.50 -14.62 -0.32
C LEU A 198 20.51 -14.72 -1.46
N SER A 199 21.31 -15.77 -1.46
CA SER A 199 22.26 -16.07 -2.52
C SER A 199 22.12 -17.53 -2.99
N GLY A 200 22.24 -17.78 -4.29
CA GLY A 200 22.08 -19.12 -4.87
C GLY A 200 20.74 -19.26 -5.62
N ARG A 201 20.41 -20.49 -6.05
CA ARG A 201 19.18 -20.82 -6.76
C ARG A 201 18.61 -22.16 -6.29
N GLY A 202 17.29 -22.20 -6.13
CA GLY A 202 16.57 -23.43 -5.73
C GLY A 202 17.00 -23.92 -4.36
N PRO A 203 17.11 -25.25 -4.14
CA PRO A 203 17.44 -25.82 -2.84
C PRO A 203 18.83 -25.46 -2.27
N ALA A 204 19.71 -24.90 -3.11
CA ALA A 204 21.04 -24.41 -2.71
C ALA A 204 21.05 -22.93 -2.29
N THR A 205 19.89 -22.28 -2.20
CA THR A 205 19.77 -20.90 -1.71
C THR A 205 20.18 -20.83 -0.25
N LYS A 206 21.07 -19.89 0.05
CA LYS A 206 21.56 -19.61 1.40
C LYS A 206 21.26 -18.19 1.80
N ALA A 207 20.99 -17.96 3.08
CA ALA A 207 20.80 -16.66 3.68
C ALA A 207 22.10 -16.15 4.30
N ARG A 208 22.40 -14.86 4.14
CA ARG A 208 23.44 -14.13 4.85
C ARG A 208 22.79 -12.98 5.59
N VAL A 209 22.92 -12.92 6.89
CA VAL A 209 22.37 -11.84 7.71
C VAL A 209 23.10 -10.53 7.36
N ILE A 210 22.31 -9.49 7.13
CA ILE A 210 22.79 -8.13 6.85
C ILE A 210 22.41 -7.14 7.94
N ASP A 211 21.36 -7.45 8.72
CA ASP A 211 20.87 -6.57 9.76
C ASP A 211 20.15 -7.38 10.85
N ARG A 212 20.40 -7.04 12.12
CA ARG A 212 19.69 -7.57 13.27
C ARG A 212 18.58 -6.62 13.65
N ILE A 213 17.32 -7.08 13.58
CA ILE A 213 16.14 -6.26 13.90
C ILE A 213 15.85 -6.32 15.42
N GLY A 214 16.01 -7.47 16.04
CA GLY A 214 15.87 -7.66 17.50
C GLY A 214 15.14 -8.95 17.88
N ASP A 215 14.49 -8.94 19.05
CA ASP A 215 13.67 -10.07 19.51
C ASP A 215 12.31 -10.07 18.77
N PRO A 216 11.94 -11.14 18.05
CA PRO A 216 10.67 -11.25 17.32
C PRO A 216 9.43 -11.19 18.21
N PHE A 217 9.57 -11.50 19.50
CA PHE A 217 8.47 -11.54 20.46
C PHE A 217 8.42 -10.31 21.37
N ALA A 218 9.35 -9.38 21.21
CA ALA A 218 9.29 -8.14 21.94
C ALA A 218 8.03 -7.33 21.52
N PRO A 219 7.33 -6.63 22.46
CA PRO A 219 6.08 -5.93 22.21
C PRO A 219 6.35 -4.97 21.05
N ARG A 220 6.98 -4.38 20.54
CA ARG A 220 7.12 -3.45 19.39
C ARG A 220 7.81 -4.05 18.16
N SER A 221 8.06 -5.36 18.14
CA SER A 221 8.74 -5.99 17.00
C SER A 221 7.81 -6.29 15.83
N LEU A 222 6.51 -6.46 16.08
CA LEU A 222 5.55 -6.88 15.04
C LEU A 222 5.40 -5.84 13.92
N SER A 223 5.35 -4.56 14.26
CA SER A 223 5.36 -3.47 13.27
C SER A 223 6.71 -3.34 12.56
N MET A 224 7.83 -3.59 13.27
CA MET A 224 9.17 -3.53 12.66
C MET A 224 9.36 -4.62 11.60
N ILE A 225 8.73 -5.79 11.77
CA ILE A 225 8.71 -6.83 10.73
C ILE A 225 8.07 -6.29 9.44
N ALA A 226 6.91 -5.64 9.56
CA ALA A 226 6.21 -5.07 8.42
C ALA A 226 6.99 -3.90 7.78
N ILE A 227 7.52 -2.99 8.59
CA ILE A 227 8.36 -1.86 8.15
C ILE A 227 9.54 -2.38 7.34
N ALA A 228 10.26 -3.38 7.85
CA ALA A 228 11.40 -3.95 7.18
C ALA A 228 11.03 -4.76 5.92
N LYS A 229 9.94 -5.56 5.99
CA LYS A 229 9.46 -6.38 4.87
C LYS A 229 9.01 -5.54 3.68
N HIS A 230 8.33 -4.42 3.95
CA HIS A 230 7.78 -3.54 2.92
C HIS A 230 8.70 -2.37 2.57
N ASP A 231 9.94 -2.35 3.06
CA ASP A 231 10.90 -1.25 2.85
C ASP A 231 10.30 0.13 3.13
N ILE A 232 9.58 0.26 4.26
CA ILE A 232 8.95 1.52 4.65
C ILE A 232 10.03 2.43 5.25
N PRO A 233 10.25 3.64 4.69
CA PRO A 233 11.20 4.59 5.25
C PRO A 233 10.70 5.08 6.62
N HIS A 234 11.41 4.77 7.71
CA HIS A 234 10.99 5.11 9.07
C HIS A 234 11.95 6.06 9.79
N VAL A 235 13.11 6.33 9.21
CA VAL A 235 14.10 7.30 9.71
C VAL A 235 14.17 8.47 8.73
N PHE A 236 14.19 9.69 9.24
CA PHE A 236 14.42 10.89 8.44
C PHE A 236 15.91 11.19 8.35
N GLY A 237 16.38 11.63 7.19
CA GLY A 237 17.74 12.09 7.01
C GLY A 237 17.99 13.50 7.63
N ASP A 238 19.24 13.80 7.97
CA ASP A 238 19.63 15.04 8.64
C ASP A 238 19.22 16.30 7.83
N GLU A 239 19.34 16.28 6.50
CA GLU A 239 18.91 17.37 5.63
C GLU A 239 17.41 17.67 5.79
N THR A 240 16.59 16.61 5.86
CA THR A 240 15.13 16.72 6.02
C THR A 240 14.78 17.27 7.41
N LEU A 241 15.46 16.79 8.46
CA LEU A 241 15.24 17.27 9.82
C LEU A 241 15.65 18.75 9.97
N ALA A 242 16.81 19.12 9.43
CA ALA A 242 17.26 20.51 9.45
C ALA A 242 16.33 21.45 8.64
N GLU A 243 15.73 20.97 7.53
CA GLU A 243 14.74 21.76 6.80
C GLU A 243 13.42 21.87 7.59
N ALA A 244 13.01 20.82 8.29
CA ALA A 244 11.81 20.82 9.14
C ALA A 244 11.94 21.83 10.29
N GLU A 245 13.10 21.88 10.95
CA GLU A 245 13.37 22.86 12.00
C GLU A 245 13.31 24.31 11.47
N ARG A 246 13.90 24.57 10.29
CA ARG A 246 13.79 25.90 9.65
C ARG A 246 12.36 26.24 9.29
N ALA A 247 11.62 25.29 8.72
CA ALA A 247 10.22 25.48 8.34
C ALA A 247 9.34 25.78 9.57
N ALA A 248 9.59 25.10 10.69
CA ALA A 248 8.84 25.31 11.92
C ALA A 248 9.02 26.72 12.52
N THR A 249 10.08 27.44 12.15
CA THR A 249 10.32 28.83 12.59
C THR A 249 9.70 29.89 11.67
N LEU A 250 8.97 29.49 10.62
CA LEU A 250 8.32 30.45 9.73
C LEU A 250 7.28 31.28 10.51
N PRO A 251 7.27 32.59 10.32
CA PRO A 251 6.34 33.47 11.04
C PRO A 251 4.91 33.29 10.54
N LEU A 252 3.96 33.24 11.46
CA LEU A 252 2.54 33.29 11.15
C LEU A 252 2.09 34.75 11.00
N THR A 253 2.31 35.34 9.82
CA THR A 253 1.90 36.72 9.55
C THR A 253 0.43 36.75 9.12
N PRO A 254 -0.36 37.76 9.52
CA PRO A 254 -1.72 37.97 9.05
C PRO A 254 -1.78 38.40 7.57
N GLU A 255 -0.69 38.93 7.03
CA GLU A 255 -0.62 39.38 5.64
C GLU A 255 -0.86 38.21 4.66
N GLY A 256 -1.81 38.36 3.76
CA GLY A 256 -2.20 37.32 2.81
C GLY A 256 -3.01 36.16 3.42
N ARG A 257 -3.44 36.30 4.68
CA ARG A 257 -4.27 35.33 5.39
C ARG A 257 -5.57 35.97 5.89
N GLU A 258 -6.67 35.25 5.78
CA GLU A 258 -7.93 35.59 6.39
C GLU A 258 -7.87 35.30 7.90
N ASP A 259 -8.28 36.23 8.74
CA ASP A 259 -8.33 36.02 10.19
C ASP A 259 -9.63 35.34 10.62
N LEU A 260 -9.55 34.09 11.01
CA LEU A 260 -10.69 33.27 11.46
C LEU A 260 -10.56 32.86 12.95
N ARG A 261 -9.69 33.52 13.71
CA ARG A 261 -9.38 33.15 15.10
C ARG A 261 -10.54 33.38 16.08
N ASP A 262 -11.45 34.28 15.73
CA ASP A 262 -12.63 34.59 16.55
C ASP A 262 -13.80 33.61 16.35
N LEU A 263 -13.74 32.76 15.32
CA LEU A 263 -14.75 31.76 15.06
C LEU A 263 -14.56 30.54 15.99
N PRO A 264 -15.65 29.97 16.54
CA PRO A 264 -15.58 28.79 17.38
C PRO A 264 -15.36 27.52 16.54
N ILE A 265 -14.24 27.46 15.83
CA ILE A 265 -13.83 26.30 15.02
C ILE A 265 -13.38 25.18 15.96
N VAL A 266 -13.79 23.94 15.68
CA VAL A 266 -13.41 22.76 16.47
C VAL A 266 -12.86 21.67 15.57
N ALA A 267 -11.94 20.86 16.09
CA ALA A 267 -11.50 19.60 15.50
C ALA A 267 -12.17 18.44 16.25
N ILE A 268 -12.55 17.39 15.52
CA ILE A 268 -13.14 16.18 16.08
C ILE A 268 -12.37 14.98 15.52
N ASP A 269 -11.59 14.30 16.39
CA ASP A 269 -10.59 13.31 16.01
C ASP A 269 -10.62 12.10 16.97
N PRO A 270 -9.86 11.02 16.72
CA PRO A 270 -9.57 10.01 17.73
C PRO A 270 -8.93 10.63 18.99
N ALA A 271 -9.21 10.06 20.17
CA ALA A 271 -8.72 10.60 21.44
C ALA A 271 -7.19 10.64 21.56
N ASP A 272 -6.48 9.79 20.82
CA ASP A 272 -5.03 9.65 20.76
C ASP A 272 -4.37 10.36 19.57
N ALA A 273 -5.16 11.11 18.78
CA ALA A 273 -4.63 11.87 17.63
C ALA A 273 -3.65 12.96 18.09
N ARG A 274 -2.54 13.10 17.34
CA ARG A 274 -1.52 14.14 17.55
C ARG A 274 -1.36 15.08 16.36
N ASP A 275 -1.75 14.62 15.18
CA ASP A 275 -1.63 15.28 13.89
C ASP A 275 -3.02 15.67 13.36
N HIS A 276 -3.60 16.73 13.97
CA HIS A 276 -4.92 17.23 13.59
C HIS A 276 -4.83 17.97 12.25
N ASP A 277 -5.26 17.30 11.17
CA ASP A 277 -5.28 17.85 9.82
C ASP A 277 -6.41 18.83 9.60
N ASP A 278 -7.59 18.59 10.21
CA ASP A 278 -8.83 19.27 9.87
C ASP A 278 -9.60 19.81 11.08
N ALA A 279 -10.33 20.86 10.83
CA ALA A 279 -11.24 21.49 11.78
C ALA A 279 -12.44 22.07 11.04
N VAL A 280 -13.59 22.13 11.71
CA VAL A 280 -14.87 22.47 11.10
C VAL A 280 -15.63 23.53 11.88
N TRP A 281 -16.44 24.28 11.15
CA TRP A 281 -17.34 25.29 11.68
C TRP A 281 -18.56 25.40 10.77
N ALA A 282 -19.73 25.69 11.34
CA ALA A 282 -20.95 25.98 10.57
C ALA A 282 -21.86 26.94 11.32
N ILE A 283 -22.67 27.67 10.54
CA ILE A 283 -23.72 28.59 11.06
C ILE A 283 -24.86 28.61 10.03
N PRO A 284 -26.14 28.78 10.47
CA PRO A 284 -27.22 29.05 9.54
C PRO A 284 -26.91 30.27 8.63
N ASP A 285 -27.26 30.16 7.36
CA ASP A 285 -27.04 31.26 6.41
C ASP A 285 -28.16 32.31 6.55
N GLU A 286 -27.77 33.55 6.85
CA GLU A 286 -28.71 34.66 6.98
C GLU A 286 -29.07 35.28 5.62
N ASP A 287 -28.43 34.84 4.53
CA ASP A 287 -28.72 35.35 3.18
C ASP A 287 -30.15 34.96 2.77
N PRO A 288 -31.04 35.95 2.47
CA PRO A 288 -32.40 35.65 1.99
C PRO A 288 -32.41 34.75 0.73
N GLY A 289 -31.35 34.78 -0.09
CA GLY A 289 -31.21 33.93 -1.27
C GLY A 289 -30.93 32.47 -0.93
N ASN A 290 -30.51 32.16 0.31
CA ASN A 290 -30.21 30.82 0.77
C ASN A 290 -31.02 30.44 2.04
N LYS A 291 -32.26 30.83 2.10
CA LYS A 291 -33.12 30.59 3.26
C LYS A 291 -33.22 29.12 3.65
N GLY A 292 -32.82 28.81 4.90
CA GLY A 292 -32.76 27.46 5.45
C GLY A 292 -31.48 26.70 5.04
N GLY A 293 -30.52 27.40 4.43
CA GLY A 293 -29.20 26.88 4.15
C GLY A 293 -28.18 27.22 5.24
N TRP A 294 -26.91 26.90 4.99
CA TRP A 294 -25.81 27.01 5.94
C TRP A 294 -24.56 27.58 5.28
N LYS A 295 -23.76 28.31 6.05
CA LYS A 295 -22.35 28.58 5.80
C LYS A 295 -21.52 27.65 6.61
N ALA A 296 -20.55 27.00 5.99
CA ALA A 296 -19.63 26.12 6.66
C ALA A 296 -18.17 26.43 6.26
N ILE A 297 -17.25 26.14 7.14
CA ILE A 297 -15.81 26.24 6.90
C ILE A 297 -15.20 24.88 7.27
N VAL A 298 -14.40 24.37 6.32
CA VAL A 298 -13.47 23.26 6.55
C VAL A 298 -12.07 23.85 6.49
N ALA A 299 -11.43 23.96 7.64
CA ALA A 299 -10.07 24.49 7.78
C ALA A 299 -9.09 23.33 7.85
N ILE A 300 -8.15 23.29 6.94
CA ILE A 300 -7.15 22.22 6.82
C ILE A 300 -5.77 22.80 7.10
N ALA A 301 -4.92 22.06 7.81
CA ALA A 301 -3.54 22.44 8.09
C ALA A 301 -2.82 22.89 6.81
N ASP A 302 -2.26 24.12 6.79
CA ASP A 302 -1.58 24.68 5.62
C ASP A 302 -0.16 24.12 5.50
N VAL A 303 -0.07 22.80 5.24
CA VAL A 303 1.22 22.10 5.11
C VAL A 303 2.04 22.66 3.95
N SER A 304 1.37 23.17 2.89
CA SER A 304 2.06 23.75 1.73
C SER A 304 2.89 24.99 2.07
N TYR A 305 2.53 25.70 3.14
CA TYR A 305 3.31 26.82 3.64
C TYR A 305 4.69 26.41 4.16
N TYR A 306 4.76 25.25 4.82
CA TYR A 306 5.95 24.71 5.45
C TYR A 306 6.75 23.78 4.51
N VAL A 307 6.06 22.87 3.82
CA VAL A 307 6.66 21.87 2.91
C VAL A 307 6.59 22.40 1.48
N ARG A 308 7.67 23.00 1.04
CA ARG A 308 7.75 23.69 -0.26
C ARG A 308 8.31 22.78 -1.35
N PRO A 309 7.89 22.94 -2.63
CA PRO A 309 8.33 22.08 -3.72
C PRO A 309 9.85 22.00 -3.83
N ASP A 310 10.35 20.83 -4.23
CA ASP A 310 11.76 20.54 -4.49
C ASP A 310 12.71 20.65 -3.27
N GLY A 311 12.23 20.97 -2.07
CA GLY A 311 12.98 20.91 -0.82
C GLY A 311 13.30 19.48 -0.36
N ALA A 312 14.13 19.32 0.67
CA ALA A 312 14.42 18.02 1.25
C ALA A 312 13.18 17.39 1.90
N LEU A 313 12.37 18.20 2.56
CA LEU A 313 11.05 17.80 3.09
C LEU A 313 10.13 17.27 2.01
N ASP A 314 10.03 17.96 0.89
CA ASP A 314 9.18 17.58 -0.23
C ASP A 314 9.63 16.25 -0.87
N ARG A 315 10.94 16.11 -1.11
CA ARG A 315 11.51 14.87 -1.64
C ARG A 315 11.23 13.68 -0.73
N GLU A 316 11.38 13.87 0.58
CA GLU A 316 11.13 12.80 1.55
C GLU A 316 9.63 12.50 1.68
N ALA A 317 8.75 13.51 1.75
CA ALA A 317 7.30 13.34 1.78
C ALA A 317 6.81 12.57 0.53
N ARG A 318 7.31 12.92 -0.65
CA ARG A 318 7.03 12.20 -1.90
C ARG A 318 7.51 10.75 -1.88
N ARG A 319 8.70 10.47 -1.32
CA ARG A 319 9.26 9.13 -1.16
C ARG A 319 8.43 8.26 -0.24
N ARG A 320 7.85 8.85 0.83
CA ARG A 320 6.95 8.17 1.78
C ARG A 320 5.54 8.01 1.21
N GLY A 321 5.02 9.02 0.55
CA GLY A 321 3.70 9.08 -0.07
C GLY A 321 2.57 9.32 0.91
N ASN A 322 2.60 8.64 2.04
CA ASN A 322 1.65 8.78 3.15
C ASN A 322 2.26 8.34 4.48
N SER A 323 1.62 8.73 5.59
CA SER A 323 1.89 8.15 6.91
C SER A 323 1.35 6.71 6.97
N VAL A 324 1.99 5.86 7.80
CA VAL A 324 1.59 4.45 8.00
C VAL A 324 1.26 4.26 9.48
N TYR A 325 0.08 3.69 9.76
CA TYR A 325 -0.47 3.60 11.12
C TYR A 325 -0.47 2.14 11.60
N PHE A 326 0.42 1.85 12.54
CA PHE A 326 0.48 0.56 13.21
C PHE A 326 -0.17 0.64 14.60
N PRO A 327 -0.60 -0.48 15.20
CA PRO A 327 -1.18 -0.46 16.54
C PRO A 327 -0.25 0.13 17.62
N ASP A 328 1.07 0.00 17.46
CA ASP A 328 2.08 0.42 18.43
C ASP A 328 2.81 1.72 18.06
N ARG A 329 2.71 2.17 16.81
CA ARG A 329 3.40 3.38 16.33
C ARG A 329 2.84 3.93 15.04
N VAL A 330 3.16 5.18 14.78
CA VAL A 330 2.96 5.82 13.47
C VAL A 330 4.32 6.01 12.81
N VAL A 331 4.43 5.68 11.53
CA VAL A 331 5.55 6.11 10.68
C VAL A 331 5.08 7.31 9.86
N PRO A 332 5.39 8.53 10.29
CA PRO A 332 4.78 9.73 9.72
C PRO A 332 5.40 10.07 8.35
N MET A 333 4.60 10.72 7.48
CA MET A 333 5.06 11.27 6.21
C MET A 333 6.02 12.45 6.42
N LEU A 334 5.78 13.26 7.44
CA LEU A 334 6.55 14.45 7.79
C LEU A 334 7.18 14.30 9.19
N PRO A 335 8.34 14.94 9.47
CA PRO A 335 8.89 14.97 10.80
C PRO A 335 7.91 15.48 11.85
N GLU A 336 7.99 14.98 13.09
CA GLU A 336 7.06 15.32 14.18
C GLU A 336 7.03 16.82 14.50
N THR A 337 8.14 17.53 14.33
CA THR A 337 8.22 18.99 14.45
C THR A 337 7.17 19.70 13.57
N LEU A 338 6.84 19.12 12.43
CA LEU A 338 5.79 19.61 11.55
C LEU A 338 4.46 18.90 11.81
N SER A 339 4.41 17.55 11.69
CA SER A 339 3.18 16.79 11.70
C SER A 339 2.40 16.91 13.01
N ALA A 340 3.05 16.73 14.15
CA ALA A 340 2.47 16.91 15.48
C ALA A 340 2.76 18.29 16.07
N GLY A 341 3.61 19.10 15.42
CA GLY A 341 4.03 20.42 15.84
C GLY A 341 3.23 21.55 15.23
N VAL A 342 3.89 22.32 14.34
CA VAL A 342 3.35 23.58 13.79
C VAL A 342 2.22 23.41 12.77
N CYS A 343 2.15 22.25 12.11
CA CYS A 343 1.04 21.96 11.17
C CYS A 343 -0.23 21.53 11.92
N SER A 344 -0.10 20.79 13.03
CA SER A 344 -1.26 20.24 13.75
C SER A 344 -2.16 21.35 14.30
N LEU A 345 -3.45 21.30 13.98
CA LEU A 345 -4.46 22.28 14.41
C LEU A 345 -4.83 22.05 15.88
N LYS A 346 -4.08 22.66 16.81
CA LYS A 346 -4.26 22.50 18.25
C LYS A 346 -5.10 23.62 18.87
N ALA A 347 -5.98 23.25 19.79
CA ALA A 347 -6.83 24.20 20.50
C ALA A 347 -6.02 25.28 21.21
N GLY A 348 -6.55 26.51 21.22
CA GLY A 348 -5.93 27.66 21.88
C GLY A 348 -4.66 28.21 21.26
N GLN A 349 -4.18 27.65 20.16
CA GLN A 349 -2.96 28.06 19.47
C GLN A 349 -3.26 28.60 18.08
N ASP A 350 -2.55 29.67 17.69
CA ASP A 350 -2.63 30.20 16.33
C ASP A 350 -1.99 29.21 15.35
N ARG A 351 -2.70 28.89 14.27
CA ARG A 351 -2.24 27.97 13.24
C ARG A 351 -2.53 28.49 11.85
N ALA A 352 -1.64 28.18 10.93
CA ALA A 352 -1.87 28.37 9.51
C ALA A 352 -2.83 27.31 8.98
N ALA A 353 -3.87 27.72 8.27
CA ALA A 353 -4.83 26.85 7.65
C ALA A 353 -5.10 27.23 6.19
N MET A 354 -5.50 26.26 5.38
CA MET A 354 -6.20 26.43 4.11
C MET A 354 -7.70 26.27 4.39
N ALA A 355 -8.44 27.36 4.36
CA ALA A 355 -9.87 27.34 4.64
C ALA A 355 -10.68 27.14 3.34
N CYS A 356 -11.55 26.15 3.34
CA CYS A 356 -12.58 25.92 2.35
C CYS A 356 -13.93 26.44 2.90
N HIS A 357 -14.39 27.58 2.40
CA HIS A 357 -15.71 28.12 2.71
C HIS A 357 -16.74 27.46 1.81
N LEU A 358 -17.82 26.99 2.39
CA LEU A 358 -18.91 26.30 1.69
C LEU A 358 -20.24 27.01 1.96
N THR A 359 -21.04 27.21 0.92
CA THR A 359 -22.45 27.56 1.05
C THR A 359 -23.28 26.31 0.75
N VAL A 360 -24.07 25.88 1.71
CA VAL A 360 -24.91 24.68 1.63
C VAL A 360 -26.37 25.13 1.57
N ASP A 361 -27.14 24.66 0.60
CA ASP A 361 -28.56 25.00 0.49
C ASP A 361 -29.43 24.12 1.42
N LYS A 362 -30.70 24.43 1.51
CA LYS A 362 -31.68 23.67 2.32
C LYS A 362 -31.83 22.19 1.92
N HIS A 363 -31.29 21.77 0.80
CA HIS A 363 -31.30 20.39 0.32
C HIS A 363 -29.95 19.69 0.56
N GLY A 364 -29.00 20.36 1.22
CA GLY A 364 -27.68 19.83 1.50
C GLY A 364 -26.71 19.87 0.31
N LYS A 365 -27.08 20.60 -0.75
CA LYS A 365 -26.20 20.79 -1.91
C LYS A 365 -25.23 21.94 -1.67
N VAL A 366 -23.94 21.71 -1.89
CA VAL A 366 -22.94 22.78 -1.92
C VAL A 366 -23.15 23.59 -3.22
N THR A 367 -23.55 24.84 -3.07
CA THR A 367 -23.87 25.75 -4.17
C THR A 367 -22.70 26.65 -4.56
N SER A 368 -21.84 27.00 -3.59
CA SER A 368 -20.64 27.79 -3.84
C SER A 368 -19.51 27.40 -2.87
N TRP A 369 -18.27 27.73 -3.29
CA TRP A 369 -17.08 27.52 -2.48
C TRP A 369 -16.03 28.61 -2.73
N ARG A 370 -15.21 28.88 -1.71
CA ARG A 370 -14.09 29.81 -1.76
C ARG A 370 -12.93 29.26 -0.96
N PHE A 371 -11.72 29.35 -1.48
CA PHE A 371 -10.50 28.95 -0.79
C PHE A 371 -9.69 30.17 -0.37
N THR A 372 -9.18 30.15 0.85
CA THR A 372 -8.29 31.18 1.39
C THR A 372 -7.21 30.53 2.25
N ARG A 373 -6.05 31.14 2.32
CA ARG A 373 -5.17 30.90 3.46
C ARG A 373 -5.70 31.66 4.66
N ALA A 374 -5.68 31.06 5.81
CA ALA A 374 -6.25 31.61 7.04
C ALA A 374 -5.31 31.49 8.22
N LEU A 375 -5.59 32.32 9.24
CA LEU A 375 -5.14 32.09 10.61
C LEU A 375 -6.33 31.58 11.40
N VAL A 376 -6.16 30.46 12.07
CA VAL A 376 -7.20 29.86 12.93
C VAL A 376 -6.69 29.69 14.34
N ARG A 377 -7.60 29.74 15.32
CA ARG A 377 -7.37 29.36 16.71
C ARG A 377 -8.54 28.49 17.13
N LEU A 378 -8.31 27.18 17.19
CA LEU A 378 -9.40 26.26 17.50
C LEU A 378 -9.91 26.49 18.93
N ARG A 379 -11.23 26.38 19.08
CA ARG A 379 -11.89 26.42 20.38
C ARG A 379 -11.63 25.14 21.18
N ALA A 380 -11.64 23.97 20.53
CA ALA A 380 -11.39 22.68 21.14
C ALA A 380 -10.89 21.64 20.12
N ASN A 381 -10.13 20.64 20.62
CA ASN A 381 -9.98 19.33 20.00
C ASN A 381 -10.84 18.35 20.80
N ILE A 382 -11.75 17.64 20.17
CA ILE A 382 -12.79 16.84 20.81
C ILE A 382 -12.65 15.40 20.31
N ALA A 383 -12.66 14.42 21.22
CA ALA A 383 -12.71 13.02 20.81
C ALA A 383 -14.10 12.69 20.21
N TYR A 384 -14.15 11.79 19.21
CA TYR A 384 -15.40 11.38 18.56
C TYR A 384 -16.45 10.92 19.56
N GLU A 385 -16.08 10.11 20.54
CA GLU A 385 -16.96 9.59 21.57
C GLU A 385 -17.54 10.71 22.43
N ARG A 386 -16.72 11.72 22.77
CA ARG A 386 -17.13 12.88 23.55
C ARG A 386 -18.08 13.78 22.74
N ALA A 387 -17.78 14.02 21.47
CA ALA A 387 -18.63 14.82 20.58
C ALA A 387 -20.00 14.14 20.43
N GLN A 388 -20.05 12.83 20.26
CA GLN A 388 -21.27 12.04 20.19
C GLN A 388 -22.09 12.16 21.49
N ALA A 389 -21.45 11.91 22.64
CA ALA A 389 -22.12 11.98 23.94
C ALA A 389 -22.69 13.37 24.22
N MET A 390 -21.99 14.46 23.86
CA MET A 390 -22.46 15.83 24.01
C MET A 390 -23.71 16.12 23.17
N ILE A 391 -23.74 15.61 21.93
CA ILE A 391 -24.88 15.80 21.04
C ILE A 391 -26.08 14.97 21.50
N ASP A 392 -25.88 13.72 21.89
CA ASP A 392 -26.94 12.82 22.37
C ASP A 392 -27.63 13.38 23.64
N ALA A 393 -26.86 14.08 24.48
CA ALA A 393 -27.40 14.73 25.68
C ALA A 393 -28.34 15.93 25.38
N ILE A 394 -28.16 16.60 24.24
CA ILE A 394 -28.88 17.80 23.85
C ILE A 394 -30.08 17.50 22.94
N LEU A 395 -29.99 16.47 22.13
CA LEU A 395 -30.98 16.05 21.14
C LEU A 395 -31.58 14.69 21.55
N PRO A 396 -32.36 14.61 22.67
CA PRO A 396 -33.03 13.39 23.06
C PRO A 396 -34.05 13.02 21.98
N GLY A 397 -33.74 12.04 21.15
CA GLY A 397 -34.56 11.62 20.00
C GLY A 397 -33.81 11.52 18.67
N THR A 398 -32.53 11.97 18.59
CA THR A 398 -31.63 11.57 17.51
C THR A 398 -31.05 10.18 17.77
N GLY A 399 -31.58 9.51 18.81
CA GLY A 399 -31.22 8.15 19.11
C GLY A 399 -31.45 7.26 17.91
N ARG A 400 -30.34 6.66 17.51
CA ARG A 400 -30.21 5.39 16.78
C ARG A 400 -31.44 5.03 15.96
N GLY A 401 -31.44 5.31 14.70
CA GLY A 401 -32.02 4.37 13.78
C GLY A 401 -31.25 3.06 13.94
N THR A 402 -31.47 2.38 15.05
CA THR A 402 -31.23 0.95 15.10
C THR A 402 -32.11 0.40 14.02
N SER A 403 -31.51 -0.02 12.92
CA SER A 403 -32.11 -1.10 12.16
C SER A 403 -32.34 -2.21 13.20
N GLU A 404 -33.60 -2.39 13.62
CA GLU A 404 -34.06 -3.59 14.27
C GLU A 404 -33.84 -4.74 13.30
N ALA A 405 -32.65 -5.33 13.35
CA ALA A 405 -32.38 -6.62 12.75
C ALA A 405 -31.16 -7.21 13.44
N GLY A 406 -31.40 -7.98 14.47
CA GLY A 406 -30.33 -8.78 15.03
C GLY A 406 -30.63 -9.36 16.40
N GLY A 407 -31.32 -10.47 16.44
CA GLY A 407 -31.06 -11.57 17.35
C GLY A 407 -31.40 -11.39 18.82
N GLY A 408 -32.53 -11.90 19.21
CA GLY A 408 -32.87 -12.15 20.62
C GLY A 408 -31.86 -13.04 21.32
N ALA A 409 -31.44 -12.62 22.52
CA ALA A 409 -30.87 -13.50 23.53
C ALA A 409 -31.76 -13.42 24.79
N PRO A 410 -31.97 -14.52 25.54
CA PRO A 410 -32.98 -14.62 26.57
C PRO A 410 -32.56 -13.89 27.85
N SER A 411 -33.53 -13.26 28.44
CA SER A 411 -33.47 -12.61 29.74
C SER A 411 -33.03 -13.57 30.85
N GLY A 412 -31.84 -13.36 31.39
CA GLY A 412 -31.42 -13.90 32.67
C GLY A 412 -31.21 -12.76 33.68
N LYS A 413 -32.12 -12.61 34.62
CA LYS A 413 -31.94 -11.75 35.78
C LYS A 413 -30.82 -12.27 36.65
N HIS A 414 -29.76 -11.48 36.82
CA HIS A 414 -28.95 -11.53 38.04
C HIS A 414 -28.55 -10.11 38.43
N SER A 415 -29.09 -9.70 39.54
CA SER A 415 -28.69 -8.55 40.34
C SER A 415 -27.36 -8.84 41.01
N ALA A 416 -26.37 -7.99 40.81
CA ALA A 416 -25.34 -7.69 41.81
C ALA A 416 -24.68 -6.35 41.47
N GLU A 417 -24.93 -5.37 42.32
CA GLU A 417 -24.16 -4.14 42.42
C GLU A 417 -22.65 -4.45 42.63
N THR A 418 -21.83 -3.90 41.81
CA THR A 418 -20.49 -3.40 42.23
C THR A 418 -20.03 -2.37 41.19
N SER A 419 -20.10 -1.12 41.61
CA SER A 419 -19.44 0.02 40.97
C SER A 419 -17.95 -0.26 40.84
N ARG A 420 -17.50 -0.56 39.63
CA ARG A 420 -16.09 -0.41 39.22
C ARG A 420 -16.06 0.57 38.08
N GLU A 421 -15.49 1.76 38.37
CA GLU A 421 -15.06 2.70 37.36
C GLU A 421 -14.13 1.95 36.38
N PRO A 422 -14.28 2.17 35.04
CA PRO A 422 -13.35 1.61 34.08
C PRO A 422 -11.95 2.20 34.32
N PRO A 423 -10.87 1.42 34.18
CA PRO A 423 -9.52 1.92 34.37
C PRO A 423 -9.26 3.01 33.33
N VAL A 424 -8.99 4.21 33.81
CA VAL A 424 -8.52 5.33 33.00
C VAL A 424 -7.19 4.92 32.37
N PRO A 425 -7.01 5.01 31.03
CA PRO A 425 -5.71 4.78 30.42
C PRO A 425 -4.69 5.74 31.03
N LEU A 426 -3.56 5.22 31.49
CA LEU A 426 -2.44 5.99 31.99
C LEU A 426 -1.91 6.90 30.88
N HIS A 427 -2.31 8.17 30.95
CA HIS A 427 -1.73 9.23 30.13
C HIS A 427 -0.27 9.46 30.52
N HIS A 428 0.65 9.44 29.56
CA HIS A 428 1.80 10.30 29.62
C HIS A 428 1.32 11.77 29.64
N PRO A 429 1.89 12.65 30.46
CA PRO A 429 1.45 14.03 30.50
C PRO A 429 1.73 14.68 29.15
N ALA A 430 0.68 14.80 28.33
CA ALA A 430 0.70 15.71 27.21
C ALA A 430 0.51 17.11 27.78
N ASP A 431 1.46 18.01 27.53
CA ASP A 431 1.34 19.44 27.77
C ASP A 431 0.15 20.00 26.98
N GLY A 432 -1.02 19.93 27.55
CA GLY A 432 -2.24 20.50 27.03
C GLY A 432 -3.06 21.02 28.21
N SER A 433 -3.28 22.34 28.23
CA SER A 433 -4.24 22.95 29.12
C SER A 433 -5.57 22.19 29.07
N PRO A 434 -6.26 21.98 30.19
CA PRO A 434 -7.58 21.35 30.19
C PRO A 434 -8.50 22.14 29.25
N PRO A 435 -9.30 21.45 28.39
CA PRO A 435 -10.23 22.15 27.51
C PRO A 435 -11.20 22.97 28.34
N PRO A 436 -11.62 24.16 27.87
CA PRO A 436 -12.59 24.99 28.57
C PRO A 436 -13.85 24.18 28.88
N ALA A 437 -14.52 24.51 29.97
CA ALA A 437 -15.73 23.84 30.45
C ALA A 437 -16.73 23.64 29.29
N GLY A 438 -17.28 22.43 29.15
CA GLY A 438 -18.00 21.95 27.96
C GLY A 438 -19.18 22.78 27.45
N GLU A 439 -19.65 23.76 28.21
CA GLU A 439 -20.79 24.63 27.86
C GLU A 439 -20.49 25.56 26.65
N ASP A 440 -19.25 26.00 26.46
CA ASP A 440 -18.88 26.97 25.44
C ASP A 440 -18.81 26.40 23.99
N ILE A 441 -18.76 25.06 23.84
CA ILE A 441 -18.63 24.40 22.52
C ILE A 441 -19.92 23.77 22.01
N LEU A 442 -20.94 23.67 22.90
CA LEU A 442 -22.24 23.10 22.57
C LEU A 442 -22.94 23.78 21.39
N PRO A 443 -23.01 25.14 21.31
CA PRO A 443 -23.62 25.81 20.16
C PRO A 443 -22.89 25.52 18.85
N ALA A 444 -21.56 25.40 18.88
CA ALA A 444 -20.78 25.05 17.70
C ALA A 444 -21.12 23.62 17.22
N LEU A 445 -21.19 22.65 18.13
CA LEU A 445 -21.58 21.28 17.80
C LEU A 445 -23.03 21.19 17.29
N GLN A 446 -23.98 21.92 17.88
CA GLN A 446 -25.35 21.97 17.40
C GLN A 446 -25.44 22.50 15.97
N ASN A 447 -24.70 23.56 15.66
CA ASN A 447 -24.62 24.13 14.32
C ASN A 447 -24.01 23.15 13.33
N LEU A 448 -22.90 22.48 13.69
CA LEU A 448 -22.29 21.45 12.86
C LEU A 448 -23.27 20.32 12.57
N TRP A 449 -23.98 19.83 13.56
CA TRP A 449 -25.00 18.80 13.43
C TRP A 449 -26.16 19.24 12.56
N GLY A 450 -26.67 20.48 12.76
CA GLY A 450 -27.72 21.07 11.94
C GLY A 450 -27.37 21.11 10.46
N CYS A 451 -26.16 21.58 10.13
CA CYS A 451 -25.67 21.58 8.75
C CYS A 451 -25.49 20.15 8.24
N TRP A 452 -24.89 19.26 9.04
CA TRP A 452 -24.65 17.88 8.67
C TRP A 452 -25.94 17.11 8.34
N THR A 453 -27.04 17.35 9.04
CA THR A 453 -28.32 16.70 8.72
C THR A 453 -28.76 16.94 7.28
N LEU A 454 -28.43 18.10 6.70
CA LEU A 454 -28.70 18.38 5.28
C LEU A 454 -27.71 17.68 4.37
N LEU A 455 -26.42 17.70 4.70
CA LEU A 455 -25.38 16.99 3.95
C LEU A 455 -25.65 15.48 3.92
N ALA A 456 -26.06 14.89 5.04
CA ALA A 456 -26.41 13.48 5.16
C ALA A 456 -27.64 13.12 4.29
N LYS A 457 -28.67 13.99 4.27
CA LYS A 457 -29.83 13.83 3.37
C LYS A 457 -29.40 13.86 1.91
N ALA A 458 -28.52 14.80 1.51
CA ALA A 458 -28.00 14.88 0.15
C ALA A 458 -27.14 13.64 -0.20
N ARG A 459 -26.39 13.11 0.78
CA ARG A 459 -25.66 11.85 0.63
C ARG A 459 -26.61 10.68 0.41
N ALA A 460 -27.68 10.56 1.19
CA ALA A 460 -28.67 9.49 1.02
C ALA A 460 -29.29 9.50 -0.38
N VAL A 461 -29.62 10.69 -0.93
CA VAL A 461 -30.14 10.83 -2.30
C VAL A 461 -29.10 10.41 -3.34
N ARG A 462 -27.81 10.73 -3.11
CA ARG A 462 -26.71 10.32 -4.00
C ARG A 462 -26.45 8.81 -3.96
N SER A 463 -26.82 8.14 -2.85
CA SER A 463 -26.69 6.70 -2.63
C SER A 463 -25.28 6.16 -2.93
N PRO A 464 -24.23 6.61 -2.20
CA PRO A 464 -22.90 6.00 -2.31
C PRO A 464 -22.96 4.55 -1.88
N LEU A 465 -21.94 3.76 -2.26
CA LEU A 465 -21.82 2.38 -1.83
C LEU A 465 -21.69 2.30 -0.30
N ASP A 466 -22.62 1.64 0.35
CA ASP A 466 -22.67 1.52 1.82
C ASP A 466 -22.29 0.09 2.23
N LEU A 467 -21.00 -0.08 2.51
CA LEU A 467 -20.43 -1.34 3.00
C LEU A 467 -20.09 -1.16 4.48
N ASP A 468 -20.90 -1.74 5.35
CA ASP A 468 -20.65 -1.73 6.80
C ASP A 468 -19.88 -2.99 7.21
N LEU A 469 -18.59 -3.00 6.90
CA LEU A 469 -17.68 -4.09 7.27
C LEU A 469 -16.98 -3.74 8.59
N PRO A 470 -16.91 -4.69 9.54
CA PRO A 470 -16.31 -4.44 10.84
C PRO A 470 -14.80 -4.18 10.74
N GLU A 471 -14.37 -3.00 11.19
CA GLU A 471 -12.95 -2.68 11.37
C GLU A 471 -12.50 -3.13 12.76
N ARG A 472 -11.38 -3.85 12.82
CA ARG A 472 -10.80 -4.32 14.08
C ARG A 472 -9.76 -3.34 14.58
N GLN A 473 -9.84 -3.04 15.86
CA GLN A 473 -8.86 -2.24 16.57
C GLN A 473 -8.14 -3.10 17.60
N VAL A 474 -6.81 -3.12 17.53
CA VAL A 474 -5.95 -3.74 18.53
C VAL A 474 -5.66 -2.70 19.60
N ILE A 475 -6.03 -3.00 20.83
CA ILE A 475 -5.75 -2.15 22.00
C ILE A 475 -4.55 -2.74 22.71
N LEU A 476 -3.54 -1.91 22.93
CA LEU A 476 -2.32 -2.29 23.64
C LEU A 476 -2.34 -1.72 25.05
N ASP A 477 -1.77 -2.48 25.99
CA ASP A 477 -1.50 -2.01 27.36
C ASP A 477 -0.27 -1.09 27.41
N ALA A 478 0.05 -0.57 28.59
CA ALA A 478 1.19 0.30 28.81
C ALA A 478 2.55 -0.37 28.50
N GLN A 479 2.61 -1.69 28.52
CA GLN A 479 3.77 -2.51 28.20
C GLN A 479 3.89 -2.80 26.69
N GLY A 480 2.86 -2.44 25.91
CA GLY A 480 2.77 -2.71 24.48
C GLY A 480 2.30 -4.12 24.13
N SER A 481 1.80 -4.86 25.13
CA SER A 481 1.13 -6.14 24.95
C SER A 481 -0.33 -5.92 24.59
N ILE A 482 -0.97 -6.94 23.99
CA ILE A 482 -2.35 -6.85 23.54
C ILE A 482 -3.29 -6.96 24.76
N ALA A 483 -3.98 -5.87 25.07
CA ALA A 483 -5.01 -5.85 26.09
C ALA A 483 -6.33 -6.43 25.56
N GLU A 484 -6.73 -6.01 24.35
CA GLU A 484 -8.01 -6.38 23.74
C GLU A 484 -7.95 -6.23 22.21
N ILE A 485 -8.76 -7.02 21.51
CA ILE A 485 -9.10 -6.82 20.09
C ILE A 485 -10.62 -6.60 20.03
N ARG A 486 -11.03 -5.42 19.57
CA ARG A 486 -12.45 -5.07 19.47
C ARG A 486 -12.83 -4.58 18.08
N VAL A 487 -14.11 -4.64 17.77
CA VAL A 487 -14.66 -4.00 16.58
C VAL A 487 -14.87 -2.51 16.87
N ARG A 488 -14.39 -1.65 15.97
CA ARG A 488 -14.55 -0.21 16.06
C ARG A 488 -15.99 0.17 15.76
N GLU A 489 -16.65 0.86 16.69
CA GLU A 489 -17.98 1.39 16.48
C GLU A 489 -17.94 2.64 15.60
N ARG A 490 -18.83 2.72 14.60
CA ARG A 490 -18.97 3.88 13.71
C ARG A 490 -20.06 4.82 14.22
N LEU A 491 -19.66 5.87 14.93
CA LEU A 491 -20.52 6.90 15.48
C LEU A 491 -21.01 7.90 14.42
N ASP A 492 -22.09 8.61 14.69
CA ASP A 492 -22.55 9.70 13.81
C ASP A 492 -21.55 10.87 13.76
N ALA A 493 -20.79 11.09 14.84
CA ALA A 493 -19.68 12.05 14.85
C ALA A 493 -18.62 11.74 13.78
N HIS A 494 -18.33 10.45 13.50
CA HIS A 494 -17.43 10.05 12.39
C HIS A 494 -18.06 10.39 11.03
N ARG A 495 -19.35 10.09 10.84
CA ARG A 495 -20.07 10.37 9.59
C ARG A 495 -20.18 11.87 9.33
N LEU A 496 -20.34 12.67 10.39
CA LEU A 496 -20.36 14.12 10.31
C LEU A 496 -19.07 14.65 9.71
N ILE A 497 -17.93 14.31 10.30
CA ILE A 497 -16.62 14.74 9.80
C ILE A 497 -16.40 14.22 8.37
N GLU A 498 -16.72 12.95 8.10
CA GLU A 498 -16.60 12.37 6.75
C GLU A 498 -17.38 13.20 5.70
N ASP A 499 -18.63 13.59 5.96
CA ASP A 499 -19.44 14.34 5.00
C ASP A 499 -18.89 15.76 4.78
N TYR A 500 -18.40 16.46 5.82
CA TYR A 500 -17.70 17.74 5.66
C TYR A 500 -16.42 17.59 4.83
N MET A 501 -15.63 16.54 5.08
CA MET A 501 -14.40 16.27 4.35
C MET A 501 -14.71 15.93 2.88
N ILE A 502 -15.74 15.13 2.61
CA ILE A 502 -16.18 14.84 1.23
C ILE A 502 -16.62 16.14 0.52
N ALA A 503 -17.37 17.01 1.20
CA ALA A 503 -17.80 18.28 0.62
C ALA A 503 -16.60 19.18 0.25
N ALA A 504 -15.61 19.30 1.13
CA ALA A 504 -14.39 20.08 0.88
C ALA A 504 -13.51 19.45 -0.23
N ASN A 505 -13.38 18.13 -0.26
CA ASN A 505 -12.65 17.39 -1.30
C ASN A 505 -13.27 17.58 -2.69
N VAL A 506 -14.61 17.54 -2.79
CA VAL A 506 -15.34 17.83 -4.04
C VAL A 506 -15.17 19.29 -4.45
N ALA A 507 -15.26 20.21 -3.48
CA ALA A 507 -15.07 21.64 -3.73
C ALA A 507 -13.66 21.94 -4.27
N ALA A 508 -12.61 21.32 -3.70
CA ALA A 508 -11.23 21.47 -4.15
C ALA A 508 -11.05 20.97 -5.59
N ALA A 509 -11.57 19.77 -5.92
CA ALA A 509 -11.51 19.24 -7.27
C ALA A 509 -12.18 20.18 -8.28
N LYS A 510 -13.42 20.59 -8.00
CA LYS A 510 -14.20 21.52 -8.88
C LYS A 510 -13.57 22.90 -8.98
N ALA A 511 -12.98 23.41 -7.91
CA ALA A 511 -12.29 24.69 -7.91
C ALA A 511 -11.10 24.69 -8.89
N LEU A 512 -10.30 23.64 -8.88
CA LEU A 512 -9.18 23.46 -9.79
C LEU A 512 -9.63 23.21 -11.24
N GLU A 513 -10.69 22.43 -11.44
CA GLU A 513 -11.32 22.22 -12.75
C GLU A 513 -11.81 23.55 -13.37
N ALA A 514 -12.48 24.38 -12.57
CA ALA A 514 -12.96 25.68 -13.02
C ALA A 514 -11.82 26.62 -13.47
N LYS A 515 -10.63 26.44 -12.91
CA LYS A 515 -9.41 27.18 -13.27
C LYS A 515 -8.60 26.49 -14.38
N LYS A 516 -9.01 25.29 -14.83
CA LYS A 516 -8.25 24.43 -15.75
C LYS A 516 -6.83 24.13 -15.24
N SER A 517 -6.69 24.02 -13.94
CA SER A 517 -5.43 23.76 -13.25
C SER A 517 -5.19 22.25 -13.11
N PRO A 518 -3.94 21.81 -12.95
CA PRO A 518 -3.65 20.42 -12.66
C PRO A 518 -4.37 19.95 -11.40
N VAL A 519 -5.00 18.76 -11.43
CA VAL A 519 -5.67 18.13 -10.29
C VAL A 519 -5.10 16.73 -10.08
N MET A 520 -4.76 16.40 -8.85
CA MET A 520 -4.51 15.03 -8.44
C MET A 520 -5.82 14.42 -7.95
N TYR A 521 -6.57 13.81 -8.89
CA TYR A 521 -7.84 13.16 -8.55
C TYR A 521 -7.63 11.89 -7.74
N ARG A 522 -8.58 11.62 -6.87
CA ARG A 522 -8.78 10.29 -6.26
C ARG A 522 -9.83 9.57 -7.09
N ILE A 523 -9.41 8.62 -7.87
CA ILE A 523 -10.21 7.93 -8.88
C ILE A 523 -10.60 6.56 -8.37
N HIS A 524 -11.88 6.23 -8.49
CA HIS A 524 -12.41 4.90 -8.26
C HIS A 524 -13.32 4.52 -9.41
N GLU A 525 -12.80 3.70 -10.32
CA GLU A 525 -13.55 3.24 -11.49
C GLU A 525 -14.62 2.21 -11.12
N PRO A 526 -15.69 2.08 -11.91
CA PRO A 526 -16.66 0.99 -11.74
C PRO A 526 -15.99 -0.40 -11.81
N PRO A 527 -16.59 -1.43 -11.21
CA PRO A 527 -16.12 -2.79 -11.33
C PRO A 527 -15.98 -3.25 -12.79
N SER A 528 -14.95 -4.04 -13.10
CA SER A 528 -14.78 -4.61 -14.44
C SER A 528 -15.88 -5.63 -14.73
N ARG A 529 -16.12 -5.84 -16.03
CA ARG A 529 -17.17 -6.81 -16.46
C ARG A 529 -16.88 -8.22 -15.96
N GLU A 530 -15.62 -8.64 -15.95
CA GLU A 530 -15.22 -9.96 -15.44
C GLU A 530 -15.57 -10.11 -13.96
N LYS A 531 -15.29 -9.09 -13.15
CA LYS A 531 -15.63 -9.11 -11.73
C LYS A 531 -17.14 -9.13 -11.48
N LEU A 532 -17.89 -8.41 -12.30
CA LEU A 532 -19.36 -8.41 -12.21
C LEU A 532 -19.95 -9.77 -12.63
N VAL A 533 -19.37 -10.45 -13.62
CA VAL A 533 -19.78 -11.82 -13.99
C VAL A 533 -19.51 -12.78 -12.82
N SER A 534 -18.32 -12.73 -12.24
CA SER A 534 -17.98 -13.59 -11.09
C SER A 534 -18.85 -13.31 -9.86
N LEU A 535 -19.23 -12.04 -9.63
CA LEU A 535 -20.19 -11.70 -8.57
C LEU A 535 -21.58 -12.25 -8.88
N LYS A 536 -22.04 -12.15 -10.14
CA LYS A 536 -23.33 -12.68 -10.57
C LYS A 536 -23.40 -14.19 -10.36
N GLU A 537 -22.40 -14.94 -10.84
CA GLU A 537 -22.30 -16.39 -10.66
C GLU A 537 -22.34 -16.79 -9.17
N TYR A 538 -21.64 -16.02 -8.32
CA TYR A 538 -21.68 -16.23 -6.88
C TYR A 538 -23.06 -15.97 -6.27
N LEU A 539 -23.76 -14.91 -6.69
CA LEU A 539 -25.09 -14.58 -6.21
C LEU A 539 -26.16 -15.60 -6.68
N GLU A 540 -25.99 -16.16 -7.89
CA GLU A 540 -26.86 -17.21 -8.41
C GLU A 540 -26.83 -18.48 -7.54
N SER A 541 -25.72 -18.77 -6.85
CA SER A 541 -25.65 -19.88 -5.89
C SER A 541 -26.56 -19.68 -4.68
N PHE A 542 -27.03 -18.45 -4.44
CA PHE A 542 -28.01 -18.08 -3.42
C PHE A 542 -29.42 -17.78 -3.98
N GLU A 543 -29.67 -18.18 -5.22
CA GLU A 543 -30.95 -17.90 -5.94
C GLU A 543 -31.24 -16.40 -6.13
N GLN A 544 -30.19 -15.55 -6.03
CA GLN A 544 -30.30 -14.10 -6.22
C GLN A 544 -29.93 -13.70 -7.65
N SER A 545 -30.83 -13.00 -8.30
CA SER A 545 -30.60 -12.49 -9.65
C SER A 545 -29.81 -11.18 -9.64
N PHE A 546 -28.75 -11.09 -10.43
CA PHE A 546 -27.99 -9.88 -10.66
C PHE A 546 -27.87 -9.58 -12.14
N ALA A 547 -28.57 -8.55 -12.61
CA ALA A 547 -28.65 -8.22 -14.02
C ALA A 547 -27.43 -7.42 -14.51
N LEU A 548 -26.67 -7.96 -15.46
CA LEU A 548 -25.49 -7.32 -16.07
C LEU A 548 -25.83 -6.37 -17.23
N GLY A 549 -27.11 -6.34 -17.69
CA GLY A 549 -27.55 -5.51 -18.82
C GLY A 549 -27.87 -4.05 -18.46
N GLN A 550 -27.79 -3.67 -17.19
CA GLN A 550 -28.04 -2.31 -16.72
C GLN A 550 -26.75 -1.54 -16.44
N VAL A 551 -26.86 -0.21 -16.36
CA VAL A 551 -25.77 0.62 -15.87
C VAL A 551 -25.58 0.34 -14.38
N ILE A 552 -24.40 -0.19 -14.03
CA ILE A 552 -24.07 -0.50 -12.65
C ILE A 552 -23.70 0.80 -11.93
N THR A 553 -24.43 1.07 -10.86
CA THR A 553 -24.20 2.20 -9.95
C THR A 553 -24.09 1.68 -8.51
N PRO A 554 -23.55 2.44 -7.56
CA PRO A 554 -23.52 2.03 -6.16
C PRO A 554 -24.89 1.68 -5.58
N ALA A 555 -25.94 2.38 -6.00
CA ALA A 555 -27.32 2.08 -5.60
C ALA A 555 -27.81 0.68 -6.00
N VAL A 556 -27.22 0.07 -7.04
CA VAL A 556 -27.54 -1.31 -7.42
C VAL A 556 -27.01 -2.28 -6.36
N PHE A 557 -25.80 -2.04 -5.85
CA PHE A 557 -25.24 -2.84 -4.78
C PHE A 557 -25.94 -2.60 -3.43
N ASN A 558 -26.31 -1.35 -3.12
CA ASN A 558 -27.06 -1.05 -1.89
C ASN A 558 -28.40 -1.81 -1.87
N ARG A 559 -29.17 -1.82 -2.97
CA ARG A 559 -30.39 -2.63 -3.05
C ARG A 559 -30.16 -4.12 -2.86
N LEU A 560 -29.01 -4.63 -3.34
CA LEU A 560 -28.63 -6.02 -3.11
C LEU A 560 -28.35 -6.25 -1.62
N ILE A 561 -27.60 -5.36 -0.96
CA ILE A 561 -27.30 -5.41 0.48
C ILE A 561 -28.61 -5.36 1.30
N ASP A 562 -29.51 -4.44 0.95
CA ASP A 562 -30.81 -4.28 1.62
C ASP A 562 -31.67 -5.57 1.51
N GLY A 563 -31.56 -6.29 0.37
CA GLY A 563 -32.24 -7.56 0.15
C GLY A 563 -31.79 -8.69 1.09
N PHE A 564 -30.59 -8.58 1.67
CA PHE A 564 -30.06 -9.51 2.66
C PHE A 564 -30.11 -8.96 4.11
N SER A 565 -30.83 -7.86 4.32
CA SER A 565 -30.96 -7.31 5.68
C SER A 565 -31.63 -8.33 6.62
N GLY A 566 -30.97 -8.63 7.75
CA GLY A 566 -31.41 -9.67 8.68
C GLY A 566 -31.04 -11.10 8.31
N ASP A 567 -30.33 -11.31 7.21
CA ASP A 567 -29.79 -12.61 6.79
C ASP A 567 -28.37 -12.82 7.32
N ASP A 568 -28.07 -13.97 7.85
CA ASP A 568 -26.72 -14.34 8.36
C ASP A 568 -25.63 -14.26 7.29
N ARG A 569 -26.00 -14.30 6.01
CA ARG A 569 -25.12 -14.21 4.85
C ARG A 569 -24.74 -12.78 4.44
N LEU A 570 -25.36 -11.77 5.05
CA LEU A 570 -25.10 -10.36 4.73
C LEU A 570 -23.62 -9.98 4.73
N PRO A 571 -22.79 -10.39 5.72
CA PRO A 571 -21.36 -10.08 5.72
C PRO A 571 -20.60 -10.65 4.50
N GLU A 572 -20.95 -11.86 4.06
CA GLU A 572 -20.33 -12.50 2.90
C GLU A 572 -20.72 -11.80 1.59
N ILE A 573 -21.98 -11.37 1.49
CA ILE A 573 -22.45 -10.61 0.32
C ILE A 573 -21.73 -9.25 0.26
N MET A 574 -21.59 -8.55 1.39
CA MET A 574 -20.82 -7.30 1.46
C MET A 574 -19.34 -7.51 1.09
N GLU A 575 -18.73 -8.59 1.56
CA GLU A 575 -17.36 -8.93 1.19
C GLU A 575 -17.22 -9.29 -0.30
N ALA A 576 -18.16 -10.04 -0.88
CA ALA A 576 -18.17 -10.35 -2.30
C ALA A 576 -18.33 -9.08 -3.15
N ILE A 577 -19.20 -8.17 -2.73
CA ILE A 577 -19.35 -6.85 -3.35
C ILE A 577 -18.04 -6.06 -3.23
N LEU A 578 -17.40 -6.01 -2.06
CA LEU A 578 -16.11 -5.34 -1.87
C LEU A 578 -15.03 -5.91 -2.80
N ARG A 579 -14.91 -7.24 -2.89
CA ARG A 579 -13.94 -7.91 -3.78
C ARG A 579 -14.20 -7.64 -5.27
N SER A 580 -15.45 -7.36 -5.63
CA SER A 580 -15.82 -6.98 -7.00
C SER A 580 -15.33 -5.59 -7.37
N GLN A 581 -15.11 -4.69 -6.39
CA GLN A 581 -14.70 -3.31 -6.65
C GLN A 581 -13.30 -3.23 -7.26
N THR A 582 -13.04 -2.13 -7.96
CA THR A 582 -11.68 -1.76 -8.39
C THR A 582 -10.95 -1.07 -7.24
N GLN A 583 -9.64 -1.09 -7.26
CA GLN A 583 -8.87 -0.29 -6.31
C GLN A 583 -8.86 1.18 -6.75
N ALA A 584 -9.09 2.08 -5.80
CA ALA A 584 -8.93 3.50 -6.04
C ALA A 584 -7.45 3.86 -6.22
N TYR A 585 -7.17 4.88 -7.03
CA TYR A 585 -5.82 5.34 -7.34
C TYR A 585 -5.78 6.86 -7.54
N TYR A 586 -4.57 7.42 -7.60
CA TYR A 586 -4.36 8.83 -7.89
C TYR A 586 -3.94 9.04 -9.34
N GLY A 587 -4.47 10.06 -9.98
CA GLY A 587 -4.11 10.41 -11.36
C GLY A 587 -4.65 11.78 -11.80
N PRO A 588 -4.10 12.34 -12.89
CA PRO A 588 -4.50 13.66 -13.40
C PRO A 588 -5.75 13.64 -14.29
N ALA A 589 -6.22 12.47 -14.72
CA ALA A 589 -7.39 12.33 -15.59
C ALA A 589 -8.62 11.97 -14.77
N ASN A 590 -9.64 12.82 -14.74
CA ASN A 590 -10.87 12.55 -13.99
C ASN A 590 -11.65 11.39 -14.61
N ALA A 591 -11.88 10.32 -13.84
CA ALA A 591 -12.80 9.24 -14.16
C ALA A 591 -13.88 9.06 -13.07
N GLY A 592 -14.01 10.04 -12.17
CA GLY A 592 -14.97 10.01 -11.07
C GLY A 592 -14.57 9.10 -9.91
N HIS A 593 -15.47 9.02 -8.93
CA HIS A 593 -15.30 8.12 -7.79
C HIS A 593 -16.57 7.29 -7.61
N PHE A 594 -16.55 6.08 -8.18
CA PHE A 594 -17.70 5.18 -8.23
C PHE A 594 -18.28 4.92 -6.83
N GLY A 595 -17.46 4.46 -5.87
CA GLY A 595 -17.95 4.13 -4.52
C GLY A 595 -18.66 5.28 -3.82
N LEU A 596 -18.19 6.52 -4.01
CA LEU A 596 -18.83 7.72 -3.45
C LEU A 596 -19.96 8.27 -4.33
N ALA A 597 -20.23 7.70 -5.50
CA ALA A 597 -21.17 8.22 -6.50
C ALA A 597 -20.89 9.68 -6.87
N LEU A 598 -19.62 10.05 -7.06
CA LEU A 598 -19.17 11.41 -7.35
C LEU A 598 -18.50 11.49 -8.73
N GLY A 599 -18.83 12.50 -9.51
CA GLY A 599 -18.25 12.75 -10.83
C GLY A 599 -16.87 13.42 -10.79
N SER A 600 -16.49 14.03 -9.65
CA SER A 600 -15.18 14.67 -9.44
C SER A 600 -14.81 14.60 -7.98
N TYR A 601 -13.61 14.12 -7.68
CA TYR A 601 -13.14 13.95 -6.31
C TYR A 601 -11.61 14.02 -6.24
N ALA A 602 -11.09 14.82 -5.32
CA ALA A 602 -9.67 14.93 -5.03
C ALA A 602 -9.46 14.98 -3.52
N HIS A 603 -8.42 14.37 -3.03
CA HIS A 603 -8.07 14.47 -1.62
C HIS A 603 -7.45 15.84 -1.33
N PHE A 604 -8.00 16.55 -0.34
CA PHE A 604 -7.57 17.88 0.09
C PHE A 604 -7.40 17.98 1.61
N THR A 605 -8.09 17.11 2.35
CA THR A 605 -8.35 17.31 3.79
C THR A 605 -7.31 16.70 4.73
N SER A 606 -6.24 16.07 4.24
CA SER A 606 -5.22 15.46 5.11
C SER A 606 -3.79 15.61 4.57
N PRO A 607 -3.26 16.82 4.39
CA PRO A 607 -1.93 17.06 3.81
C PRO A 607 -0.78 16.72 4.76
N ILE A 608 -1.00 16.58 6.07
CA ILE A 608 0.03 16.12 7.03
C ILE A 608 0.41 14.67 6.73
N ARG A 609 -0.58 13.85 6.34
CA ARG A 609 -0.42 12.41 6.20
C ARG A 609 -0.58 11.87 4.78
N ARG A 610 -0.94 12.69 3.78
CA ARG A 610 -1.06 12.27 2.36
C ARG A 610 -0.42 13.27 1.42
N TYR A 611 0.55 12.82 0.63
CA TYR A 611 1.23 13.66 -0.35
C TYR A 611 0.30 14.16 -1.46
N ALA A 612 -0.74 13.40 -1.82
CA ALA A 612 -1.76 13.81 -2.79
C ALA A 612 -2.46 15.12 -2.38
N ASP A 613 -2.82 15.24 -1.10
CA ASP A 613 -3.48 16.41 -0.54
C ASP A 613 -2.56 17.64 -0.60
N LEU A 614 -1.27 17.46 -0.29
CA LEU A 614 -0.28 18.53 -0.42
C LEU A 614 -0.18 19.04 -1.86
N LEU A 615 -0.25 18.17 -2.86
CA LEU A 615 -0.25 18.57 -4.27
C LEU A 615 -1.52 19.37 -4.63
N VAL A 616 -2.68 18.98 -4.09
CA VAL A 616 -3.94 19.72 -4.29
C VAL A 616 -3.88 21.09 -3.61
N HIS A 617 -3.32 21.20 -2.40
CA HIS A 617 -3.07 22.48 -1.72
C HIS A 617 -2.19 23.39 -2.58
N ARG A 618 -1.06 22.89 -3.07
CA ARG A 618 -0.14 23.65 -3.94
C ARG A 618 -0.83 24.13 -5.23
N ALA A 619 -1.67 23.27 -5.82
CA ALA A 619 -2.45 23.63 -7.00
C ALA A 619 -3.45 24.76 -6.71
N LEU A 620 -4.11 24.74 -5.55
CA LEU A 620 -5.01 25.81 -5.11
C LEU A 620 -4.25 27.11 -4.86
N VAL A 621 -3.05 27.04 -4.24
CA VAL A 621 -2.21 28.21 -4.01
C VAL A 621 -1.89 28.93 -5.31
N ASP A 622 -1.47 28.22 -6.35
CA ASP A 622 -1.17 28.82 -7.66
C ASP A 622 -2.42 29.32 -8.35
N SER A 623 -3.48 28.53 -8.39
CA SER A 623 -4.69 28.82 -9.16
C SER A 623 -5.47 30.01 -8.64
N TYR A 624 -5.43 30.22 -7.33
CA TYR A 624 -6.16 31.29 -6.64
C TYR A 624 -5.23 32.40 -6.12
N ARG A 625 -3.92 32.35 -6.43
CA ARG A 625 -2.90 33.32 -6.02
C ARG A 625 -2.84 33.51 -4.50
N LEU A 626 -2.82 32.40 -3.80
CA LEU A 626 -2.83 32.38 -2.33
C LEU A 626 -1.39 32.37 -1.73
N GLU A 627 -0.37 32.74 -2.50
CA GLU A 627 1.00 32.82 -1.95
C GLU A 627 1.06 33.89 -0.86
N VAL A 628 1.61 33.53 0.31
CA VAL A 628 1.82 34.47 1.41
C VAL A 628 3.04 35.35 1.09
N PRO A 629 2.95 36.69 1.28
CA PRO A 629 4.10 37.57 1.07
C PRO A 629 5.31 37.21 1.92
N GLY A 630 6.50 37.36 1.36
CA GLY A 630 7.78 37.14 2.05
C GLY A 630 8.60 36.01 1.45
N LYS A 631 9.95 36.17 1.60
CA LYS A 631 10.90 35.13 1.17
C LYS A 631 11.39 34.37 2.40
N PRO A 632 11.04 33.08 2.55
CA PRO A 632 11.53 32.29 3.66
C PRO A 632 13.04 32.07 3.53
N LYS A 633 13.78 32.30 4.61
CA LYS A 633 15.23 32.13 4.61
C LYS A 633 15.61 30.67 4.64
N GLY A 634 16.36 30.20 3.63
CA GLY A 634 16.86 28.82 3.59
C GLY A 634 15.80 27.75 3.21
N LEU A 635 14.68 28.16 2.62
CA LEU A 635 13.64 27.31 2.06
C LEU A 635 13.33 27.72 0.61
N PRO A 636 12.73 26.87 -0.23
CA PRO A 636 12.25 27.27 -1.55
C PRO A 636 11.29 28.45 -1.46
N GLU A 637 11.37 29.36 -2.44
CA GLU A 637 10.63 30.63 -2.41
C GLU A 637 9.12 30.46 -2.53
N ARG A 638 8.68 29.54 -3.40
CA ARG A 638 7.26 29.31 -3.71
C ARG A 638 6.68 28.16 -2.88
N SER A 639 5.40 28.28 -2.51
CA SER A 639 4.64 27.23 -1.83
C SER A 639 3.56 26.59 -2.74
N GLY A 640 3.38 27.10 -3.96
CA GLY A 640 2.53 26.52 -4.99
C GLY A 640 3.17 25.32 -5.69
N LEU A 641 2.55 24.82 -6.78
CA LEU A 641 3.06 23.70 -7.57
C LEU A 641 4.40 24.02 -8.26
N GLY A 642 5.37 23.12 -8.10
CA GLY A 642 6.61 23.15 -8.87
C GLY A 642 6.40 22.80 -10.35
N GLU A 643 7.28 23.27 -11.24
CA GLU A 643 7.23 22.86 -12.65
C GLU A 643 7.45 21.35 -12.83
N ALA A 644 8.32 20.76 -12.00
CA ALA A 644 8.56 19.33 -11.99
C ALA A 644 7.31 18.53 -11.60
N ASP A 645 6.53 19.05 -10.63
CA ASP A 645 5.26 18.44 -10.23
C ASP A 645 4.26 18.46 -11.38
N GLN A 646 4.07 19.64 -12.01
CA GLN A 646 3.11 19.77 -13.12
C GLN A 646 3.43 18.82 -14.28
N LYS A 647 4.71 18.70 -14.65
CA LYS A 647 5.18 17.80 -15.71
C LYS A 647 5.11 16.33 -15.33
N GLY A 648 5.19 16.01 -14.04
CA GLY A 648 5.26 14.66 -13.51
C GLY A 648 3.98 14.11 -12.89
N PHE A 649 2.84 14.80 -12.97
CA PHE A 649 1.60 14.48 -12.25
C PHE A 649 1.15 13.02 -12.43
N SER A 650 1.17 12.48 -13.66
CA SER A 650 0.79 11.10 -13.93
C SER A 650 1.68 10.11 -13.19
N ARG A 651 3.02 10.32 -13.27
CA ARG A 651 3.99 9.48 -12.59
C ARG A 651 3.89 9.57 -11.06
N ILE A 652 3.69 10.79 -10.55
CA ILE A 652 3.52 10.99 -9.10
C ILE A 652 2.28 10.24 -8.64
N GLY A 653 1.15 10.35 -9.36
CA GLY A 653 -0.09 9.64 -9.06
C GLY A 653 0.10 8.12 -8.99
N GLU A 654 0.79 7.53 -9.99
CA GLU A 654 1.11 6.10 -10.00
C GLU A 654 2.01 5.71 -8.81
N ALA A 655 3.02 6.52 -8.51
CA ALA A 655 3.95 6.26 -7.41
C ALA A 655 3.25 6.29 -6.05
N ILE A 656 2.50 7.36 -5.73
CA ILE A 656 1.80 7.49 -4.44
C ILE A 656 0.68 6.46 -4.29
N SER A 657 0.01 6.05 -5.38
CA SER A 657 -0.94 4.93 -5.34
C SER A 657 -0.25 3.60 -4.99
N GLY A 658 0.97 3.39 -5.49
CA GLY A 658 1.79 2.23 -5.11
C GLY A 658 2.20 2.26 -3.65
N LEU A 659 2.58 3.43 -3.13
CA LEU A 659 2.99 3.63 -1.74
C LEU A 659 1.81 3.45 -0.78
N GLU A 660 0.62 3.93 -1.13
CA GLU A 660 -0.61 3.72 -0.35
C GLU A 660 -0.95 2.22 -0.23
N ARG A 661 -0.90 1.47 -1.34
CA ARG A 661 -1.13 0.01 -1.30
C ARG A 661 -0.12 -0.71 -0.42
N ARG A 662 1.15 -0.30 -0.48
CA ARG A 662 2.21 -0.81 0.38
C ARG A 662 1.92 -0.55 1.86
N ALA A 663 1.48 0.66 2.20
CA ALA A 663 1.10 1.02 3.56
C ALA A 663 -0.05 0.16 4.07
N MET A 664 -1.15 0.07 3.31
CA MET A 664 -2.32 -0.75 3.66
C MET A 664 -1.96 -2.23 3.85
N GLU A 665 -1.09 -2.79 3.00
CA GLU A 665 -0.64 -4.19 3.13
C GLU A 665 0.18 -4.37 4.41
N ALA A 666 1.08 -3.44 4.73
CA ALA A 666 1.89 -3.48 5.95
C ALA A 666 1.06 -3.33 7.22
N GLU A 667 0.08 -2.42 7.24
CA GLU A 667 -0.85 -2.21 8.35
C GLU A 667 -1.67 -3.48 8.61
N ARG A 668 -2.29 -4.05 7.56
CA ARG A 668 -3.08 -5.27 7.66
C ARG A 668 -2.25 -6.46 8.16
N GLU A 669 -1.07 -6.69 7.57
CA GLU A 669 -0.20 -7.77 8.02
C GLU A 669 0.25 -7.61 9.47
N THR A 670 0.38 -6.37 9.95
CA THR A 670 0.71 -6.11 11.34
C THR A 670 -0.44 -6.45 12.26
N VAL A 671 -1.67 -6.10 11.90
CA VAL A 671 -2.88 -6.51 12.65
C VAL A 671 -2.98 -8.04 12.68
N ASP A 672 -2.77 -8.74 11.56
CA ASP A 672 -2.74 -10.22 11.52
C ASP A 672 -1.72 -10.80 12.51
N ARG A 673 -0.53 -10.20 12.64
CA ARG A 673 0.51 -10.63 13.60
C ARG A 673 0.08 -10.39 15.05
N TYR A 674 -0.54 -9.25 15.33
CA TYR A 674 -1.10 -8.98 16.66
C TYR A 674 -2.20 -9.97 17.02
N VAL A 675 -3.12 -10.26 16.10
CA VAL A 675 -4.16 -11.27 16.31
C VAL A 675 -3.54 -12.65 16.57
N ALA A 676 -2.53 -13.04 15.80
CA ALA A 676 -1.83 -14.30 16.01
C ALA A 676 -1.10 -14.34 17.36
N ALA A 677 -0.51 -13.22 17.80
CA ALA A 677 0.13 -13.11 19.11
C ALA A 677 -0.89 -13.26 20.24
N TYR A 678 -2.06 -12.64 20.13
CA TYR A 678 -3.15 -12.79 21.08
C TYR A 678 -3.65 -14.23 21.18
N LEU A 679 -3.78 -14.89 20.03
CA LEU A 679 -4.26 -16.25 19.94
C LEU A 679 -3.20 -17.30 20.29
N ALA A 680 -1.91 -16.94 20.34
CA ALA A 680 -0.83 -17.87 20.69
C ALA A 680 -1.01 -18.50 22.08
N GLY A 681 -1.59 -17.77 23.03
CA GLY A 681 -1.95 -18.28 24.36
C GLY A 681 -3.16 -19.24 24.37
N LYS A 682 -3.88 -19.34 23.26
CA LYS A 682 -5.11 -20.14 23.11
C LYS A 682 -4.94 -21.36 22.20
N VAL A 683 -3.70 -21.74 21.90
CA VAL A 683 -3.42 -22.95 21.10
C VAL A 683 -3.92 -24.17 21.82
N GLY A 684 -4.71 -25.00 21.11
CA GLY A 684 -5.42 -26.18 21.65
C GLY A 684 -6.89 -25.90 21.99
N GLU A 685 -7.31 -24.65 22.14
CA GLU A 685 -8.71 -24.28 22.38
C GLU A 685 -9.56 -24.42 21.11
N ILE A 686 -10.85 -24.64 21.31
CA ILE A 686 -11.85 -24.61 20.25
C ILE A 686 -12.41 -23.20 20.19
N VAL A 687 -12.39 -22.62 19.01
CA VAL A 687 -12.85 -21.26 18.74
C VAL A 687 -13.92 -21.23 17.65
N PRO A 688 -14.97 -20.44 17.79
CA PRO A 688 -15.94 -20.22 16.73
C PRO A 688 -15.30 -19.45 15.59
N ALA A 689 -15.46 -19.96 14.38
CA ALA A 689 -14.86 -19.37 13.19
C ALA A 689 -15.81 -19.48 12.00
N ARG A 690 -15.59 -18.64 11.00
CA ARG A 690 -16.35 -18.60 9.76
C ARG A 690 -15.42 -18.81 8.57
N ILE A 691 -15.84 -19.64 7.62
CA ILE A 691 -15.10 -19.87 6.37
C ILE A 691 -15.14 -18.60 5.53
N THR A 692 -13.97 -18.05 5.20
CA THR A 692 -13.79 -16.85 4.37
C THR A 692 -13.27 -17.13 2.98
N GLY A 693 -12.79 -18.35 2.72
CA GLY A 693 -12.33 -18.74 1.40
C GLY A 693 -12.11 -20.23 1.28
N VAL A 694 -12.45 -20.81 0.13
CA VAL A 694 -12.30 -22.23 -0.17
C VAL A 694 -11.33 -22.40 -1.33
N GLN A 695 -10.43 -23.38 -1.25
CA GLN A 695 -9.38 -23.66 -2.22
C GLN A 695 -9.17 -25.18 -2.36
N PRO A 696 -8.59 -25.69 -3.46
CA PRO A 696 -8.33 -27.12 -3.64
C PRO A 696 -7.48 -27.77 -2.51
N PHE A 697 -6.70 -26.96 -1.78
CA PHE A 697 -5.80 -27.45 -0.71
C PHE A 697 -6.39 -27.30 0.70
N GLY A 698 -7.62 -26.77 0.84
CA GLY A 698 -8.29 -26.57 2.11
C GLY A 698 -9.15 -25.31 2.11
N PHE A 699 -9.60 -24.89 3.28
CA PHE A 699 -10.33 -23.64 3.41
C PHE A 699 -9.67 -22.70 4.42
N PHE A 700 -9.89 -21.41 4.24
CA PHE A 700 -9.54 -20.37 5.18
C PHE A 700 -10.73 -20.06 6.07
N ALA A 701 -10.49 -19.87 7.35
CA ALA A 701 -11.51 -19.46 8.31
C ALA A 701 -10.99 -18.32 9.18
N THR A 702 -11.88 -17.41 9.53
CA THR A 702 -11.61 -16.26 10.41
C THR A 702 -12.30 -16.49 11.75
N VAL A 703 -11.60 -16.27 12.86
CA VAL A 703 -12.16 -16.38 14.21
C VAL A 703 -13.20 -15.30 14.44
N ASP A 704 -14.40 -15.70 14.86
CA ASP A 704 -15.51 -14.75 15.09
C ASP A 704 -15.15 -13.73 16.17
N GLY A 705 -15.47 -12.46 15.92
CA GLY A 705 -15.22 -11.34 16.83
C GLY A 705 -13.77 -10.86 16.90
N LEU A 706 -12.79 -11.78 16.84
CA LEU A 706 -11.36 -11.45 16.97
C LEU A 706 -10.68 -11.21 15.61
N GLY A 707 -11.12 -11.91 14.59
CA GLY A 707 -10.40 -11.97 13.31
C GLY A 707 -9.22 -12.93 13.34
N GLY A 708 -8.33 -12.77 12.36
CA GLY A 708 -7.23 -13.69 12.13
C GLY A 708 -7.64 -14.82 11.21
N ASP A 709 -7.10 -14.76 10.00
CA ASP A 709 -7.35 -15.77 8.97
C ASP A 709 -6.40 -16.95 9.13
N GLY A 710 -6.95 -18.13 9.30
CA GLY A 710 -6.19 -19.37 9.41
C GLY A 710 -6.61 -20.40 8.37
N LEU A 711 -5.70 -21.33 8.08
CA LEU A 711 -5.91 -22.42 7.13
C LEU A 711 -6.33 -23.69 7.85
N VAL A 712 -7.40 -24.32 7.37
CA VAL A 712 -7.69 -25.73 7.61
C VAL A 712 -7.27 -26.50 6.35
N PRO A 713 -6.17 -27.26 6.38
CA PRO A 713 -5.72 -28.02 5.22
C PRO A 713 -6.69 -29.15 4.87
N VAL A 714 -6.87 -29.46 3.59
CA VAL A 714 -7.74 -30.54 3.12
C VAL A 714 -7.37 -31.89 3.75
N SER A 715 -6.11 -32.11 4.11
CA SER A 715 -5.62 -33.31 4.79
C SER A 715 -6.12 -33.45 6.25
N MET A 716 -6.72 -32.41 6.81
CA MET A 716 -7.27 -32.36 8.17
C MET A 716 -8.81 -32.43 8.18
N LEU A 717 -9.45 -32.50 6.99
CA LEU A 717 -10.92 -32.56 6.89
C LEU A 717 -11.51 -33.96 7.06
N GLY A 718 -10.67 -34.96 7.15
CA GLY A 718 -11.06 -36.37 7.35
C GLY A 718 -10.34 -37.34 6.41
N SER A 719 -10.83 -38.59 6.36
CA SER A 719 -10.23 -39.64 5.53
C SER A 719 -10.78 -39.70 4.11
N GLU A 720 -11.85 -38.95 3.81
CA GLU A 720 -12.45 -38.88 2.48
C GLU A 720 -11.67 -37.94 1.56
N ARG A 721 -11.79 -38.14 0.26
CA ARG A 721 -11.27 -37.24 -0.73
C ARG A 721 -12.25 -36.07 -0.91
N PHE A 722 -11.72 -34.87 -1.03
CA PHE A 722 -12.50 -33.65 -1.29
C PHE A 722 -12.22 -33.13 -2.68
N PHE A 723 -13.27 -32.65 -3.35
CA PHE A 723 -13.23 -32.02 -4.66
C PHE A 723 -13.62 -30.55 -4.53
N TYR A 724 -12.88 -29.70 -5.21
CA TYR A 724 -13.14 -28.27 -5.23
C TYR A 724 -14.02 -27.90 -6.41
N ASP A 725 -15.18 -27.31 -6.13
CA ASP A 725 -16.02 -26.66 -7.12
C ASP A 725 -15.70 -25.16 -7.15
N GLU A 726 -15.14 -24.70 -8.27
CA GLU A 726 -14.74 -23.29 -8.47
C GLU A 726 -15.96 -22.38 -8.61
N ALA A 727 -17.04 -22.86 -9.25
CA ALA A 727 -18.24 -22.06 -9.48
C ALA A 727 -19.06 -21.88 -8.19
N ALA A 728 -19.25 -22.95 -7.43
CA ALA A 728 -19.94 -22.91 -6.15
C ALA A 728 -19.04 -22.45 -4.99
N ARG A 729 -17.70 -22.41 -5.18
CA ARG A 729 -16.69 -22.16 -4.14
C ARG A 729 -16.84 -23.07 -2.93
N THR A 730 -17.03 -24.38 -3.21
CA THR A 730 -17.18 -25.41 -2.18
C THR A 730 -16.08 -26.46 -2.25
N LEU A 731 -15.88 -27.15 -1.10
CA LEU A 731 -15.12 -28.39 -1.01
C LEU A 731 -16.09 -29.50 -0.62
N ASP A 732 -16.38 -30.38 -1.56
CA ASP A 732 -17.36 -31.46 -1.42
C ASP A 732 -16.67 -32.79 -1.21
N SER A 733 -17.10 -33.57 -0.20
CA SER A 733 -16.59 -34.92 0.02
C SER A 733 -17.03 -35.87 -1.12
N GLU A 734 -16.21 -36.89 -1.42
CA GLU A 734 -16.42 -37.84 -2.52
C GLU A 734 -17.81 -38.50 -2.51
N HIS A 735 -18.39 -38.67 -1.33
CA HIS A 735 -19.71 -39.23 -1.18
C HIS A 735 -20.83 -38.21 -0.97
N GLY A 736 -20.54 -36.92 -1.10
CA GLY A 736 -21.50 -35.82 -0.96
C GLY A 736 -22.08 -35.65 0.44
N ARG A 737 -21.43 -36.22 1.48
CA ARG A 737 -21.93 -36.20 2.87
C ARG A 737 -21.57 -34.93 3.60
N VAL A 738 -20.47 -34.32 3.20
CA VAL A 738 -19.92 -33.12 3.83
C VAL A 738 -19.53 -32.14 2.73
N SER A 739 -19.96 -30.89 2.90
CA SER A 739 -19.60 -29.78 2.03
C SER A 739 -19.16 -28.59 2.91
N TYR A 740 -18.07 -27.93 2.51
CA TYR A 740 -17.59 -26.70 3.13
C TYR A 740 -17.71 -25.57 2.14
N SER A 741 -18.45 -24.52 2.52
CA SER A 741 -18.70 -23.33 1.69
C SER A 741 -18.27 -22.05 2.38
N VAL A 742 -18.02 -21.02 1.61
CA VAL A 742 -17.77 -19.67 2.15
C VAL A 742 -18.99 -19.24 2.98
N GLY A 743 -18.74 -18.66 4.14
CA GLY A 743 -19.77 -18.16 5.07
C GLY A 743 -20.16 -19.16 6.17
N GLN A 744 -19.89 -20.45 5.98
CA GLN A 744 -20.24 -21.47 6.95
C GLN A 744 -19.52 -21.22 8.29
N ARG A 745 -20.28 -21.24 9.40
CA ARG A 745 -19.74 -21.18 10.76
C ARG A 745 -19.41 -22.57 11.27
N LEU A 746 -18.24 -22.68 11.88
CA LEU A 746 -17.70 -23.93 12.40
C LEU A 746 -16.95 -23.64 13.70
N ASP A 747 -17.01 -24.62 14.60
CA ASP A 747 -16.09 -24.66 15.72
C ASP A 747 -14.79 -25.32 15.26
N LEU A 748 -13.66 -24.62 15.41
CA LEU A 748 -12.36 -25.09 14.95
C LEU A 748 -11.36 -25.11 16.12
N ARG A 749 -10.52 -26.15 16.18
CA ARG A 749 -9.41 -26.19 17.13
C ARG A 749 -8.22 -25.43 16.59
N LEU A 750 -7.73 -24.45 17.36
CA LEU A 750 -6.53 -23.71 17.01
C LEU A 750 -5.27 -24.58 17.23
N MET A 751 -4.61 -24.95 16.16
CA MET A 751 -3.42 -25.83 16.20
C MET A 751 -2.11 -25.06 16.28
N GLU A 752 -2.06 -23.92 15.64
CA GLU A 752 -0.86 -23.09 15.55
C GLU A 752 -1.25 -21.62 15.42
N ALA A 753 -0.58 -20.77 16.18
CA ALA A 753 -0.63 -19.34 16.02
C ALA A 753 0.80 -18.80 16.02
N ASN A 754 1.21 -18.19 14.91
CA ASN A 754 2.58 -17.73 14.71
C ASN A 754 2.62 -16.20 14.61
N PRO A 755 3.05 -15.48 15.67
CA PRO A 755 3.08 -14.03 15.69
C PRO A 755 4.01 -13.41 14.64
N VAL A 756 5.10 -14.10 14.31
CA VAL A 756 6.09 -13.59 13.35
C VAL A 756 5.54 -13.55 11.93
N SER A 757 4.83 -14.58 11.52
CA SER A 757 4.23 -14.67 10.19
C SER A 757 2.78 -14.16 10.11
N GLY A 758 2.09 -14.04 11.25
CA GLY A 758 0.65 -13.77 11.31
C GLY A 758 -0.19 -14.97 10.86
N ALA A 759 0.39 -16.16 10.78
CA ALA A 759 -0.30 -17.35 10.31
C ALA A 759 -1.02 -18.06 11.45
N LEU A 760 -2.25 -18.49 11.18
CA LEU A 760 -3.03 -19.38 12.04
C LEU A 760 -3.29 -20.70 11.30
N ARG A 761 -3.37 -21.77 12.05
CA ARG A 761 -3.73 -23.08 11.52
C ARG A 761 -4.78 -23.71 12.41
N PHE A 762 -5.81 -24.24 11.79
CA PHE A 762 -6.91 -24.88 12.47
C PHE A 762 -7.08 -26.34 12.04
N GLU A 763 -7.81 -27.11 12.86
CA GLU A 763 -8.34 -28.42 12.53
C GLU A 763 -9.80 -28.51 12.97
N LEU A 764 -10.53 -29.49 12.45
CA LEU A 764 -11.87 -29.84 12.96
C LEU A 764 -11.74 -30.52 14.31
N PRO A 765 -12.60 -30.17 15.31
CA PRO A 765 -12.50 -30.77 16.68
C PRO A 765 -12.65 -32.29 16.70
N ASP A 766 -13.48 -32.83 15.80
CA ASP A 766 -13.80 -34.27 15.69
C ASP A 766 -12.93 -34.98 14.65
N ALA A 767 -11.86 -34.35 14.15
CA ALA A 767 -10.94 -35.05 13.27
C ALA A 767 -10.31 -36.24 14.01
N PRO A 768 -10.36 -37.48 13.46
CA PRO A 768 -9.80 -38.63 14.15
C PRO A 768 -8.33 -38.38 14.44
N GLU A 769 -7.91 -38.62 15.70
CA GLU A 769 -6.51 -38.62 16.14
C GLU A 769 -5.71 -39.60 15.30
N GLY A 770 -5.10 -39.13 14.19
CA GLY A 770 -4.42 -40.06 13.27
C GLY A 770 -4.17 -39.50 11.88
N GLY A 771 -4.56 -38.26 11.58
CA GLY A 771 -4.16 -37.56 10.35
C GLY A 771 -2.66 -37.47 10.26
N PHE A 772 -2.07 -38.26 9.43
CA PHE A 772 -0.66 -38.34 9.00
C PHE A 772 0.33 -37.44 9.78
N ARG A 773 0.63 -37.80 11.03
CA ARG A 773 1.84 -37.34 11.71
C ARG A 773 3.04 -37.95 10.98
N ASN A 774 3.79 -37.08 10.31
CA ASN A 774 5.15 -37.33 9.81
C ASN A 774 5.37 -38.63 9.02
N ARG A 775 4.90 -38.68 7.77
CA ARG A 775 5.66 -39.38 6.74
C ARG A 775 6.45 -38.32 5.94
N PRO A 776 7.79 -38.37 5.97
CA PRO A 776 8.57 -37.61 5.02
C PRO A 776 8.12 -38.03 3.61
N PRO A 777 8.12 -37.11 2.60
CA PRO A 777 7.72 -37.47 1.26
C PRO A 777 8.55 -38.68 0.84
N ARG A 778 7.90 -39.78 0.54
CA ARG A 778 8.53 -40.92 -0.10
C ARG A 778 9.16 -40.38 -1.38
N ARG A 779 10.49 -40.46 -1.44
CA ARG A 779 11.21 -40.41 -2.70
C ARG A 779 10.72 -41.65 -3.50
N ASP A 780 9.70 -41.43 -4.32
CA ASP A 780 9.37 -42.38 -5.37
C ASP A 780 10.56 -42.40 -6.33
N GLY A 781 11.23 -43.54 -6.29
CA GLY A 781 12.33 -43.80 -7.17
C GLY A 781 11.88 -43.63 -8.59
N VAL A 782 12.59 -42.77 -9.33
CA VAL A 782 12.47 -42.62 -10.77
C VAL A 782 12.66 -43.99 -11.42
N LYS A 783 11.56 -44.68 -11.69
CA LYS A 783 11.59 -45.81 -12.63
C LYS A 783 11.94 -45.23 -13.98
N LYS A 784 13.13 -45.60 -14.49
CA LYS A 784 13.55 -45.38 -15.87
C LYS A 784 12.45 -45.95 -16.79
N ALA A 785 11.61 -45.08 -17.31
CA ALA A 785 10.70 -45.43 -18.39
C ALA A 785 11.50 -45.65 -19.67
N GLY A 786 11.33 -46.85 -20.24
CA GLY A 786 11.96 -47.26 -21.46
C GLY A 786 11.57 -46.37 -22.65
N LYS A 787 12.53 -46.24 -23.59
CA LYS A 787 12.36 -45.58 -24.87
C LYS A 787 11.19 -46.25 -25.64
N HIS A 788 10.08 -45.54 -25.75
CA HIS A 788 9.11 -45.80 -26.79
C HIS A 788 9.19 -44.72 -27.88
N ALA A 789 9.38 -45.21 -29.12
CA ALA A 789 9.46 -44.42 -30.32
C ALA A 789 8.14 -43.66 -30.57
N VAL A 790 8.26 -42.32 -30.65
CA VAL A 790 7.13 -41.46 -31.05
C VAL A 790 7.08 -41.36 -32.55
N GLY A 791 6.05 -41.95 -33.12
CA GLY A 791 5.73 -41.84 -34.55
C GLY A 791 5.37 -40.41 -34.91
N LYS A 792 5.90 -39.96 -36.05
CA LYS A 792 5.58 -38.70 -36.72
C LYS A 792 4.07 -38.62 -36.97
N ARG A 793 3.36 -37.64 -36.43
CA ARG A 793 2.07 -37.16 -36.90
C ARG A 793 2.23 -35.76 -37.46
N GLY A 794 1.64 -35.61 -38.67
CA GLY A 794 1.82 -34.47 -39.52
C GLY A 794 1.20 -33.16 -39.01
N ARG A 795 1.73 -32.07 -39.53
CA ARG A 795 1.21 -30.70 -39.37
C ARG A 795 -0.17 -30.60 -40.09
N PRO A 796 -1.16 -29.90 -39.50
CA PRO A 796 -2.33 -29.45 -40.26
C PRO A 796 -1.96 -28.23 -41.12
N GLY A 797 -2.43 -28.27 -42.36
CA GLY A 797 -2.12 -27.25 -43.35
C GLY A 797 -2.95 -25.98 -43.19
N ASN A 798 -2.40 -24.96 -43.82
CA ASN A 798 -2.89 -23.62 -44.10
C ASN A 798 -4.41 -23.43 -44.17
N ILE A 799 -4.85 -22.42 -43.38
CA ILE A 799 -6.12 -21.71 -43.69
C ILE A 799 -5.73 -20.43 -44.45
N ARG A 800 -6.15 -20.38 -45.71
CA ARG A 800 -6.03 -19.23 -46.61
C ARG A 800 -7.01 -18.15 -46.24
N HIS A 801 -6.52 -16.92 -46.15
CA HIS A 801 -7.32 -15.71 -46.25
C HIS A 801 -8.15 -15.68 -47.53
N GLN A 802 -9.44 -15.46 -47.40
CA GLN A 802 -10.22 -14.82 -48.45
C GLN A 802 -10.74 -13.47 -47.93
N GLY A 803 -10.22 -12.42 -48.50
CA GLY A 803 -10.73 -11.09 -48.35
C GLY A 803 -11.68 -10.72 -49.46
N LYS A 804 -12.49 -9.73 -49.16
CA LYS A 804 -13.18 -8.76 -50.02
C LYS A 804 -14.49 -9.16 -50.74
N ARG A 805 -15.47 -8.42 -50.37
CA ARG A 805 -16.39 -7.48 -51.10
C ARG A 805 -17.83 -7.64 -50.61
N ARG A 806 -18.43 -6.71 -50.05
CA ARG A 806 -19.05 -5.42 -50.43
C ARG A 806 -19.40 -4.59 -49.21
#